data_7136c5426bbcd27f697299776e71d0cf
#
_entry.id   7136c5426bbcd27f697299776e71d0cf
#
_cell.length_a   1.000
_cell.length_b   1.000
_cell.length_c   1.000
_cell.angle_alpha   90.00
_cell.angle_beta   90.00
_cell.angle_gamma   90.00
#
_symmetry.space_group_name_H-M   'P 1'
#
loop_
_entity.id
_entity.type
_entity.pdbx_description
1 polymer ?
#
loop_
_entity_poly.entity_id
_entity_poly.type
_entity_poly.pdbx_seq_one_letter_code
_entity_poly.pdbx_strand_id
1 'polypeptide(L)'
;MTDTPPSEQPPIGTDASVAVVDAPGWGVYPADSTGGAPVPAPPLGTDPAVPSDPRPPAGWARRLVRGRPEDPVWVRPSLIALLVGTGVLYLWSLGSSGWANSFYSAAVQAGTKSWKAFFFGSFDSSNFITVDKPPASLWVMELSARVFGVNSWSILVPQALEGVATVGLLYACVRRWFAPGAALLAGAVLAITPVATLMFRFNNPDALLTLLLVASAYSVIRAVEGGRTRWLVLAGSLIGLGFITKMLQAFILLPVLALVYLIAGPPKLGRRVLQLVYTGVAVVVSAGWWVAIVELTPAANRPYIGGSTDNSLLNLIFGYNGIGRLNGSETGSVGGGGTAGSMWGPTGWNRLFLKSMGGQISWLIPGALILLVAVLWLTRRAPRTDRTRAAFVLFGGWLLLTGLILSYAQGIIHPYYTVVLAPAVGALVGMGAWVLWGRRAEIVPRIALCAAVMATAVWSFVLLDWSPDWYPALRWAVLIGGLAAAVGIAVLPRARGALAAGLAGLGIAAVLGGPLAYSLDTASTPHSGSIPSAGPTVAGAFGFGGFPGGGRGLAGRFGAGAGGFTPPAGFTPPAGFTPPAGAAAGAGFGGGAGGGFPGATGGVAGGSTRTRGGFGGIGGAGGGAAGGLLNASTPGKQLVALLEAGAGRYSWVAATTGSNSASGYQLASGEPVMAIGGFNGTDPTPTLAQFEKYVAEGRIHYYISGGGGFGGGGFRGGGFGGVRGGTRGSTTTSDATAISTWVTSHFTAKTVNGVTVYDLTAPRS
;
A
#
# COMPACT_ATOMS: atom_id res chain seq x y z
N MET A 1 -3.34 90.72 -20.10
CA MET A 1 -3.30 91.43 -18.83
C MET A 1 -3.35 90.32 -17.79
N THR A 2 -2.16 89.92 -17.35
CA THR A 2 -1.56 90.27 -16.04
C THR A 2 -2.25 89.50 -14.93
N ASP A 3 -1.74 88.70 -13.99
CA ASP A 3 -0.36 88.55 -13.51
C ASP A 3 -0.36 87.26 -12.61
N THR A 4 0.74 86.55 -12.57
CA THR A 4 1.18 85.68 -11.46
C THR A 4 1.89 86.57 -10.42
N PRO A 5 2.32 86.19 -9.23
CA PRO A 5 2.57 85.00 -8.46
C PRO A 5 2.28 85.16 -6.92
N PRO A 6 2.97 84.54 -5.95
CA PRO A 6 3.82 83.36 -5.80
C PRO A 6 3.55 82.51 -4.49
N SER A 7 4.26 81.38 -4.42
CA SER A 7 4.87 80.62 -3.31
C SER A 7 4.52 80.85 -1.86
N GLU A 8 4.39 79.72 -1.09
CA GLU A 8 5.07 79.52 0.19
C GLU A 8 4.93 78.08 0.72
N GLN A 9 6.03 77.40 0.97
CA GLN A 9 6.22 76.38 2.01
C GLN A 9 6.65 77.11 3.29
N PRO A 10 6.56 76.56 4.50
CA PRO A 10 6.80 75.28 5.13
C PRO A 10 5.92 75.09 6.42
N PRO A 11 6.23 74.32 7.47
CA PRO A 11 7.41 73.53 7.84
C PRO A 11 7.14 72.14 8.44
N ILE A 12 8.19 71.44 8.69
CA ILE A 12 8.52 70.24 9.40
C ILE A 12 7.97 70.17 10.84
N GLY A 13 7.45 69.01 11.25
CA GLY A 13 7.10 68.67 12.64
C GLY A 13 7.11 67.18 12.88
N THR A 14 8.18 66.67 13.33
CA THR A 14 8.61 65.62 14.26
C THR A 14 7.63 64.56 14.77
N ASP A 15 8.11 63.29 14.64
CA ASP A 15 8.03 62.14 15.55
C ASP A 15 6.71 61.63 16.13
N ALA A 16 6.32 60.43 15.65
CA ALA A 16 5.87 59.36 16.53
C ALA A 16 6.10 58.00 15.84
N SER A 17 7.17 57.34 16.24
CA SER A 17 7.45 55.93 15.94
C SER A 17 6.41 55.02 16.56
N VAL A 18 5.54 54.42 15.74
CA VAL A 18 4.73 53.26 16.16
C VAL A 18 5.34 52.04 15.48
N ALA A 19 5.92 51.17 16.31
CA ALA A 19 6.43 49.89 15.91
C ALA A 19 5.28 49.03 15.36
N VAL A 20 5.27 48.84 14.06
CA VAL A 20 4.39 47.82 13.42
C VAL A 20 5.06 46.48 13.59
N VAL A 21 4.50 45.65 14.46
CA VAL A 21 4.83 44.23 14.56
C VAL A 21 4.31 43.57 13.28
N ASP A 22 5.22 43.19 12.38
CA ASP A 22 4.90 42.44 11.18
C ASP A 22 4.32 41.08 11.54
N ALA A 23 3.01 40.91 11.32
CA ALA A 23 2.37 39.60 11.23
C ALA A 23 2.90 38.89 9.95
N PRO A 24 3.16 37.58 10.00
CA PRO A 24 3.69 36.83 8.85
C PRO A 24 2.69 36.86 7.69
N GLY A 25 3.01 37.65 6.68
CA GLY A 25 2.26 37.75 5.44
C GLY A 25 2.33 36.45 4.66
N TRP A 26 1.18 35.87 4.40
CA TRP A 26 0.99 34.76 3.46
C TRP A 26 1.04 35.26 2.02
N GLY A 27 2.26 35.53 1.51
CA GLY A 27 2.46 36.06 0.18
C GLY A 27 2.16 35.04 -0.90
N VAL A 28 1.13 35.34 -1.72
CA VAL A 28 0.97 34.75 -3.06
C VAL A 28 2.03 35.45 -3.92
N TYR A 29 2.98 34.70 -4.51
CA TYR A 29 3.87 35.24 -5.53
C TYR A 29 3.07 35.50 -6.79
N PRO A 30 2.97 36.75 -7.30
CA PRO A 30 2.32 37.01 -8.58
C PRO A 30 3.15 36.40 -9.71
N ALA A 31 2.48 35.81 -10.68
CA ALA A 31 3.07 35.50 -11.96
C ALA A 31 3.39 36.84 -12.68
N ASP A 32 4.66 37.07 -13.02
CA ASP A 32 5.06 38.19 -13.85
C ASP A 32 4.36 38.12 -15.20
N SER A 33 3.37 38.99 -15.38
CA SER A 33 2.76 39.34 -16.65
C SER A 33 3.12 40.77 -16.99
N THR A 34 4.30 40.99 -17.61
CA THR A 34 4.58 42.25 -18.28
C THR A 34 4.90 41.98 -19.74
N GLY A 35 3.89 42.11 -20.57
CA GLY A 35 4.05 42.50 -21.96
C GLY A 35 4.11 44.02 -21.99
N GLY A 36 5.31 44.59 -21.91
CA GLY A 36 5.57 45.98 -22.16
C GLY A 36 6.41 46.15 -23.41
N ALA A 37 6.04 47.10 -24.28
CA ALA A 37 6.76 47.47 -25.48
C ALA A 37 8.21 47.99 -25.14
N PRO A 38 9.18 47.90 -26.09
CA PRO A 38 10.56 48.25 -25.81
C PRO A 38 10.70 49.75 -25.62
N VAL A 39 11.16 50.14 -24.43
CA VAL A 39 11.64 51.52 -24.10
C VAL A 39 13.07 51.64 -24.61
N PRO A 40 13.44 52.74 -25.31
CA PRO A 40 14.83 52.93 -25.77
C PRO A 40 15.81 53.13 -24.61
N ALA A 41 16.95 52.49 -24.72
CA ALA A 41 18.02 52.54 -23.71
C ALA A 41 18.58 53.95 -23.49
N PRO A 42 18.76 54.39 -22.24
CA PRO A 42 19.54 55.60 -21.94
C PRO A 42 21.04 55.35 -22.10
N PRO A 43 21.85 56.39 -22.34
CA PRO A 43 23.28 56.26 -22.61
C PRO A 43 24.06 55.79 -21.38
N LEU A 44 25.13 55.04 -21.66
CA LEU A 44 26.09 54.50 -20.68
C LEU A 44 26.68 55.60 -19.80
N GLY A 45 26.16 55.72 -18.60
CA GLY A 45 26.82 56.43 -17.50
C GLY A 45 27.46 55.38 -16.58
N THR A 46 28.69 55.61 -16.21
CA THR A 46 29.48 54.80 -15.27
C THR A 46 28.81 54.78 -13.89
N ASP A 47 28.08 53.72 -13.59
CA ASP A 47 27.56 53.46 -12.24
C ASP A 47 28.71 53.14 -11.28
N PRO A 48 28.70 53.74 -10.09
CA PRO A 48 29.65 53.35 -9.04
C PRO A 48 29.34 51.88 -8.66
N ALA A 49 30.35 51.03 -8.70
CA ALA A 49 30.31 49.65 -8.35
C ALA A 49 29.59 49.44 -7.01
N VAL A 50 28.38 48.87 -7.04
CA VAL A 50 27.74 48.28 -5.85
C VAL A 50 28.69 47.20 -5.36
N PRO A 51 29.15 47.22 -4.10
CA PRO A 51 29.97 46.15 -3.57
C PRO A 51 29.19 44.84 -3.63
N SER A 52 29.54 43.98 -4.56
CA SER A 52 29.13 42.60 -4.54
C SER A 52 29.79 41.94 -3.34
N ASP A 53 29.05 41.82 -2.24
CA ASP A 53 29.46 41.04 -1.09
C ASP A 53 29.54 39.55 -1.55
N PRO A 54 30.74 38.99 -1.78
CA PRO A 54 30.89 37.62 -2.20
C PRO A 54 30.76 36.74 -0.97
N ARG A 55 29.51 36.56 -0.49
CA ARG A 55 29.28 35.50 0.46
C ARG A 55 29.61 34.18 -0.23
N PRO A 56 30.58 33.42 0.27
CA PRO A 56 30.91 32.12 -0.32
C PRO A 56 29.64 31.29 -0.43
N PRO A 57 29.45 30.52 -1.53
CA PRO A 57 28.26 29.68 -1.68
C PRO A 57 28.16 28.81 -0.43
N ALA A 58 27.10 29.02 0.32
CA ALA A 58 26.87 28.25 1.56
C ALA A 58 27.05 26.76 1.26
N GLY A 59 28.02 26.15 1.94
CA GLY A 59 28.34 24.73 1.72
C GLY A 59 27.07 23.86 1.77
N TRP A 60 27.07 22.77 1.06
CA TRP A 60 25.93 21.87 0.96
C TRP A 60 25.33 21.53 2.34
N ALA A 61 26.16 21.35 3.38
CA ALA A 61 25.75 21.09 4.76
C ALA A 61 24.92 22.25 5.35
N ARG A 62 25.32 23.50 5.11
CA ARG A 62 24.57 24.67 5.58
C ARG A 62 23.23 24.79 4.88
N ARG A 63 23.15 24.45 3.57
CA ARG A 63 21.88 24.38 2.82
C ARG A 63 20.99 23.25 3.33
N LEU A 64 21.57 22.11 3.72
CA LEU A 64 20.83 20.99 4.31
C LEU A 64 20.18 21.39 5.64
N VAL A 65 20.88 22.13 6.50
CA VAL A 65 20.39 22.51 7.84
C VAL A 65 19.50 23.74 7.80
N ARG A 66 19.87 24.79 7.02
CA ARG A 66 19.16 26.08 6.99
C ARG A 66 18.11 26.21 5.88
N GLY A 67 18.10 25.33 4.90
CA GLY A 67 17.18 25.40 3.76
C GLY A 67 17.61 26.41 2.71
N ARG A 68 16.66 26.91 1.92
CA ARG A 68 16.88 27.96 0.92
C ARG A 68 16.96 29.31 1.61
N PRO A 69 17.79 30.22 1.14
CA PRO A 69 17.91 31.57 1.74
C PRO A 69 16.57 32.34 1.75
N GLU A 70 15.73 32.08 0.74
CA GLU A 70 14.43 32.74 0.53
C GLU A 70 13.31 32.16 1.41
N ASP A 71 13.51 30.97 2.01
CA ASP A 71 12.48 30.33 2.80
C ASP A 71 12.39 30.94 4.21
N PRO A 72 11.18 31.21 4.74
CA PRO A 72 10.98 31.55 6.13
C PRO A 72 11.65 30.55 7.08
N VAL A 73 12.12 31.00 8.21
CA VAL A 73 12.91 30.21 9.19
C VAL A 73 12.19 28.96 9.69
N TRP A 74 10.86 28.96 9.70
CA TRP A 74 10.04 27.83 10.16
C TRP A 74 9.97 26.66 9.15
N VAL A 75 10.24 26.91 7.85
CA VAL A 75 10.04 25.92 6.78
C VAL A 75 10.93 24.70 6.97
N ARG A 76 12.20 24.92 7.25
CA ARG A 76 13.16 23.82 7.38
C ARG A 76 12.92 22.97 8.63
N PRO A 77 12.72 23.56 9.83
CA PRO A 77 12.33 22.80 11.00
C PRO A 77 11.05 22.01 10.80
N SER A 78 10.03 22.58 10.15
CA SER A 78 8.76 21.89 9.87
C SER A 78 8.95 20.70 8.90
N LEU A 79 9.80 20.84 7.88
CA LEU A 79 10.13 19.72 6.99
C LEU A 79 10.87 18.61 7.75
N ILE A 80 11.85 18.96 8.59
CA ILE A 80 12.56 17.99 9.42
C ILE A 80 11.58 17.30 10.37
N ALA A 81 10.71 18.05 11.03
CA ALA A 81 9.69 17.49 11.90
C ALA A 81 8.74 16.54 11.17
N LEU A 82 8.32 16.88 9.94
CA LEU A 82 7.52 15.99 9.09
C LEU A 82 8.27 14.69 8.78
N LEU A 83 9.52 14.76 8.35
CA LEU A 83 10.29 13.57 7.97
C LEU A 83 10.64 12.71 9.19
N VAL A 84 11.02 13.34 10.31
CA VAL A 84 11.28 12.62 11.58
C VAL A 84 9.99 11.99 12.10
N GLY A 85 8.89 12.76 12.13
CA GLY A 85 7.58 12.22 12.55
C GLY A 85 7.11 11.06 11.68
N THR A 86 7.34 11.15 10.35
CA THR A 86 7.10 10.03 9.42
C THR A 86 7.98 8.83 9.75
N GLY A 87 9.28 9.07 9.98
CA GLY A 87 10.23 8.04 10.37
C GLY A 87 9.82 7.34 11.67
N VAL A 88 9.42 8.11 12.69
CA VAL A 88 8.91 7.57 13.95
C VAL A 88 7.66 6.72 13.69
N LEU A 89 6.68 7.23 12.94
CA LEU A 89 5.45 6.50 12.62
C LEU A 89 5.74 5.17 11.89
N TYR A 90 6.69 5.18 10.95
CA TYR A 90 6.96 4.00 10.14
C TYR A 90 7.93 3.00 10.81
N LEU A 91 8.77 3.45 11.73
CA LEU A 91 9.70 2.59 12.47
C LEU A 91 9.15 2.14 13.82
N TRP A 92 8.10 2.79 14.35
CA TRP A 92 7.51 2.46 15.64
C TRP A 92 7.03 1.01 15.67
N SER A 93 7.55 0.22 16.62
CA SER A 93 7.16 -1.20 16.80
C SER A 93 7.30 -2.05 15.51
N LEU A 94 8.17 -1.69 14.56
CA LEU A 94 8.28 -2.31 13.24
C LEU A 94 8.59 -3.82 13.34
N GLY A 95 9.49 -4.19 14.24
CA GLY A 95 9.89 -5.59 14.47
C GLY A 95 8.77 -6.50 14.99
N SER A 96 7.67 -5.94 15.52
CA SER A 96 6.54 -6.75 16.02
C SER A 96 5.80 -7.47 14.89
N SER A 97 5.92 -7.02 13.65
CA SER A 97 5.36 -7.69 12.47
C SER A 97 6.11 -8.98 12.08
N GLY A 98 7.24 -9.28 12.74
CA GLY A 98 8.04 -10.47 12.44
C GLY A 98 8.47 -10.50 10.99
N TRP A 99 8.19 -11.59 10.29
CA TRP A 99 8.50 -11.74 8.87
C TRP A 99 7.55 -10.97 7.93
N ALA A 100 6.50 -10.33 8.45
CA ALA A 100 5.47 -9.62 7.70
C ALA A 100 4.89 -10.49 6.55
N ASN A 101 5.28 -10.29 5.30
CA ASN A 101 5.01 -11.24 4.23
C ASN A 101 6.11 -12.30 4.18
N SER A 102 5.87 -13.45 4.78
CA SER A 102 6.85 -14.53 4.88
C SER A 102 7.30 -15.06 3.53
N PHE A 103 6.45 -14.99 2.49
CA PHE A 103 6.80 -15.37 1.13
C PHE A 103 7.98 -14.55 0.58
N TYR A 104 7.90 -13.20 0.70
CA TYR A 104 9.02 -12.35 0.29
C TYR A 104 10.20 -12.42 1.25
N SER A 105 9.96 -12.63 2.56
CA SER A 105 11.06 -12.82 3.51
C SER A 105 11.88 -14.08 3.24
N ALA A 106 11.23 -15.17 2.80
CA ALA A 106 11.93 -16.38 2.37
C ALA A 106 12.79 -16.14 1.11
N ALA A 107 12.25 -15.38 0.15
CA ALA A 107 13.02 -14.99 -1.03
C ALA A 107 14.24 -14.11 -0.66
N VAL A 108 14.05 -13.14 0.27
CA VAL A 108 15.17 -12.34 0.79
C VAL A 108 16.22 -13.23 1.46
N GLN A 109 15.82 -14.21 2.27
CA GLN A 109 16.74 -15.18 2.85
C GLN A 109 17.49 -15.95 1.76
N ALA A 110 16.82 -16.42 0.70
CA ALA A 110 17.43 -17.11 -0.43
C ALA A 110 18.44 -16.21 -1.16
N GLY A 111 18.07 -14.96 -1.44
CA GLY A 111 18.92 -13.97 -2.09
C GLY A 111 20.16 -13.61 -1.29
N THR A 112 20.14 -13.72 0.06
CA THR A 112 21.35 -13.54 0.88
C THR A 112 22.34 -14.69 0.73
N LYS A 113 21.87 -15.91 0.46
CA LYS A 113 22.70 -17.12 0.32
C LYS A 113 23.21 -17.35 -1.11
N SER A 114 22.51 -16.88 -2.14
CA SER A 114 22.79 -17.14 -3.55
C SER A 114 22.65 -15.87 -4.39
N TRP A 115 23.72 -15.50 -5.15
CA TRP A 115 23.66 -14.40 -6.11
C TRP A 115 22.73 -14.68 -7.29
N LYS A 116 22.57 -15.98 -7.64
CA LYS A 116 21.58 -16.40 -8.63
C LYS A 116 20.16 -16.16 -8.11
N ALA A 117 19.88 -16.56 -6.86
CA ALA A 117 18.60 -16.27 -6.22
C ALA A 117 18.33 -14.77 -6.13
N PHE A 118 19.33 -13.96 -5.76
CA PHE A 118 19.27 -12.50 -5.75
C PHE A 118 18.84 -11.96 -7.12
N PHE A 119 19.52 -12.37 -8.20
CA PHE A 119 19.27 -11.82 -9.53
C PHE A 119 17.89 -12.18 -10.09
N PHE A 120 17.48 -13.45 -9.93
CA PHE A 120 16.21 -13.94 -10.47
C PHE A 120 15.03 -13.71 -9.54
N GLY A 121 15.24 -13.37 -8.25
CA GLY A 121 14.20 -13.33 -7.23
C GLY A 121 13.68 -14.72 -6.88
N SER A 122 14.59 -15.70 -6.72
CA SER A 122 14.20 -17.06 -6.37
C SER A 122 13.64 -17.13 -4.96
N PHE A 123 12.62 -17.96 -4.78
CA PHE A 123 12.01 -18.23 -3.49
C PHE A 123 12.97 -18.95 -2.52
N ASP A 124 13.78 -19.89 -3.04
CA ASP A 124 14.73 -20.69 -2.29
C ASP A 124 16.16 -20.56 -2.83
N SER A 125 17.18 -20.82 -2.01
CA SER A 125 18.60 -20.69 -2.38
C SER A 125 19.09 -21.74 -3.36
N SER A 126 18.36 -22.85 -3.54
CA SER A 126 18.62 -23.89 -4.54
C SER A 126 18.03 -23.53 -5.92
N ASN A 127 17.31 -22.39 -6.00
CA ASN A 127 16.79 -21.81 -7.24
C ASN A 127 15.77 -22.69 -7.96
N PHE A 128 14.82 -23.25 -7.23
CA PHE A 128 13.73 -24.04 -7.81
C PHE A 128 12.75 -23.16 -8.59
N ILE A 129 12.17 -22.13 -7.92
CA ILE A 129 11.13 -21.26 -8.49
C ILE A 129 11.35 -19.80 -8.06
N THR A 130 10.97 -18.83 -8.89
CA THR A 130 10.97 -17.41 -8.52
C THR A 130 9.72 -17.04 -7.72
N VAL A 131 9.77 -15.88 -7.05
CA VAL A 131 8.52 -15.22 -6.65
C VAL A 131 7.74 -14.76 -7.89
N ASP A 132 6.44 -14.49 -7.71
CA ASP A 132 5.52 -14.04 -8.77
C ASP A 132 5.68 -12.55 -9.18
N LYS A 133 6.73 -11.89 -8.71
CA LYS A 133 7.06 -10.49 -8.98
C LYS A 133 8.52 -10.34 -9.38
N PRO A 134 8.87 -9.28 -10.14
CA PRO A 134 10.25 -8.98 -10.46
C PRO A 134 11.07 -8.60 -9.20
N PRO A 135 12.40 -8.76 -9.22
CA PRO A 135 13.21 -8.78 -8.01
C PRO A 135 13.65 -7.43 -7.46
N ALA A 136 13.40 -6.29 -8.13
CA ALA A 136 14.03 -5.03 -7.72
C ALA A 136 13.72 -4.60 -6.28
N SER A 137 12.52 -4.90 -5.77
CA SER A 137 12.20 -4.67 -4.35
C SER A 137 12.93 -5.64 -3.43
N LEU A 138 13.13 -6.89 -3.87
CA LEU A 138 13.91 -7.87 -3.11
C LEU A 138 15.36 -7.45 -3.01
N TRP A 139 15.98 -6.95 -4.10
CA TRP A 139 17.38 -6.51 -4.10
C TRP A 139 17.70 -5.53 -2.98
N VAL A 140 16.78 -4.56 -2.71
CA VAL A 140 16.97 -3.58 -1.65
C VAL A 140 16.97 -4.25 -0.26
N MET A 141 16.03 -5.16 -0.03
CA MET A 141 15.92 -5.92 1.22
C MET A 141 17.08 -6.93 1.38
N GLU A 142 17.44 -7.63 0.31
CA GLU A 142 18.52 -8.60 0.28
C GLU A 142 19.89 -7.97 0.55
N LEU A 143 20.17 -6.78 -0.02
CA LEU A 143 21.39 -6.04 0.27
C LEU A 143 21.43 -5.61 1.74
N SER A 144 20.32 -5.13 2.29
CA SER A 144 20.22 -4.82 3.70
C SER A 144 20.43 -6.07 4.58
N ALA A 145 19.80 -7.18 4.22
CA ALA A 145 19.91 -8.44 4.96
C ALA A 145 21.31 -9.09 4.83
N ARG A 146 22.04 -8.88 3.73
CA ARG A 146 23.44 -9.28 3.61
C ARG A 146 24.37 -8.54 4.58
N VAL A 147 24.07 -7.26 4.85
CA VAL A 147 24.89 -6.45 5.75
C VAL A 147 24.52 -6.67 7.21
N PHE A 148 23.21 -6.73 7.54
CA PHE A 148 22.71 -6.75 8.91
C PHE A 148 22.17 -8.11 9.37
N GLY A 149 22.34 -9.16 8.56
CA GLY A 149 21.74 -10.48 8.80
C GLY A 149 20.25 -10.52 8.44
N VAL A 150 19.71 -11.73 8.27
CA VAL A 150 18.31 -11.96 7.93
C VAL A 150 17.47 -11.86 9.20
N ASN A 151 16.73 -10.77 9.33
CA ASN A 151 15.82 -10.51 10.44
C ASN A 151 14.75 -9.51 10.02
N SER A 152 13.69 -9.34 10.83
CA SER A 152 12.59 -8.43 10.53
C SER A 152 13.03 -6.98 10.30
N TRP A 153 14.03 -6.49 11.04
CA TRP A 153 14.50 -5.11 10.89
C TRP A 153 15.26 -4.89 9.59
N SER A 154 16.19 -5.80 9.24
CA SER A 154 16.94 -5.68 7.99
C SER A 154 16.05 -5.75 6.73
N ILE A 155 14.90 -6.41 6.84
CA ILE A 155 13.92 -6.52 5.75
C ILE A 155 12.97 -5.31 5.71
N LEU A 156 12.48 -4.84 6.86
CA LEU A 156 11.40 -3.85 6.92
C LEU A 156 11.91 -2.39 6.98
N VAL A 157 13.10 -2.12 7.54
CA VAL A 157 13.65 -0.75 7.60
C VAL A 157 13.83 -0.13 6.22
N PRO A 158 14.35 -0.82 5.19
CA PRO A 158 14.41 -0.27 3.86
C PRO A 158 13.07 0.27 3.36
N GLN A 159 11.96 -0.46 3.59
CA GLN A 159 10.61 -0.04 3.21
C GLN A 159 10.19 1.25 3.94
N ALA A 160 10.49 1.36 5.23
CA ALA A 160 10.20 2.56 6.02
C ALA A 160 10.99 3.77 5.50
N LEU A 161 12.26 3.58 5.14
CA LEU A 161 13.09 4.65 4.57
C LEU A 161 12.63 5.06 3.17
N GLU A 162 12.17 4.12 2.34
CA GLU A 162 11.52 4.41 1.06
C GLU A 162 10.27 5.27 1.26
N GLY A 163 9.49 5.00 2.31
CA GLY A 163 8.34 5.80 2.70
C GLY A 163 8.70 7.22 3.11
N VAL A 164 9.69 7.40 3.98
CA VAL A 164 10.20 8.72 4.37
C VAL A 164 10.73 9.49 3.16
N ALA A 165 11.48 8.81 2.28
CA ALA A 165 11.98 9.39 1.04
C ALA A 165 10.83 9.80 0.11
N THR A 166 9.76 9.02 0.02
CA THR A 166 8.57 9.31 -0.78
C THR A 166 7.86 10.57 -0.28
N VAL A 167 7.69 10.73 1.04
CA VAL A 167 7.13 11.94 1.67
C VAL A 167 8.00 13.16 1.38
N GLY A 168 9.32 13.05 1.56
CA GLY A 168 10.26 14.12 1.25
C GLY A 168 10.26 14.52 -0.22
N LEU A 169 10.13 13.53 -1.11
CA LEU A 169 10.10 13.76 -2.55
C LEU A 169 8.77 14.35 -3.01
N LEU A 170 7.64 13.95 -2.42
CA LEU A 170 6.34 14.59 -2.68
C LEU A 170 6.33 16.04 -2.20
N TYR A 171 6.89 16.31 -1.01
CA TYR A 171 7.14 17.68 -0.56
C TYR A 171 7.95 18.45 -1.62
N ALA A 172 9.03 17.87 -2.14
CA ALA A 172 9.85 18.51 -3.16
C ALA A 172 9.09 18.74 -4.48
N CYS A 173 8.24 17.82 -4.92
CA CYS A 173 7.36 17.99 -6.09
C CYS A 173 6.47 19.22 -5.95
N VAL A 174 5.72 19.29 -4.85
CA VAL A 174 4.77 20.39 -4.61
C VAL A 174 5.50 21.70 -4.36
N ARG A 175 6.61 21.68 -3.61
CA ARG A 175 7.42 22.87 -3.28
C ARG A 175 8.03 23.53 -4.51
N ARG A 176 8.09 22.85 -5.66
CA ARG A 176 8.59 23.46 -6.92
C ARG A 176 7.70 24.60 -7.41
N TRP A 177 6.41 24.48 -7.26
CA TRP A 177 5.42 25.39 -7.85
C TRP A 177 4.47 26.03 -6.83
N PHE A 178 4.50 25.56 -5.58
CA PHE A 178 3.60 26.01 -4.52
C PHE A 178 4.38 26.40 -3.25
N ALA A 179 3.71 27.11 -2.37
CA ALA A 179 4.26 27.56 -1.11
C ALA A 179 4.63 26.37 -0.17
N PRO A 180 5.54 26.59 0.79
CA PRO A 180 5.98 25.54 1.73
C PRO A 180 4.85 24.87 2.48
N GLY A 181 3.82 25.63 2.90
CA GLY A 181 2.66 25.07 3.62
C GLY A 181 1.86 24.06 2.80
N ALA A 182 1.67 24.31 1.49
CA ALA A 182 1.05 23.37 0.58
C ALA A 182 1.84 22.05 0.48
N ALA A 183 3.18 22.17 0.39
CA ALA A 183 4.07 21.02 0.27
C ALA A 183 4.14 20.21 1.58
N LEU A 184 4.16 20.88 2.74
CA LEU A 184 4.11 20.21 4.04
C LEU A 184 2.77 19.46 4.23
N LEU A 185 1.65 20.10 3.87
CA LEU A 185 0.34 19.45 3.96
C LEU A 185 0.27 18.23 3.02
N ALA A 186 0.77 18.34 1.80
CA ALA A 186 0.83 17.21 0.87
C ALA A 186 1.65 16.02 1.42
N GLY A 187 2.81 16.31 2.00
CA GLY A 187 3.65 15.30 2.64
C GLY A 187 2.98 14.69 3.88
N ALA A 188 2.32 15.52 4.71
CA ALA A 188 1.62 15.04 5.91
C ALA A 188 0.44 14.13 5.55
N VAL A 189 -0.36 14.49 4.54
CA VAL A 189 -1.46 13.65 4.04
C VAL A 189 -0.94 12.30 3.56
N LEU A 190 0.14 12.29 2.78
CA LEU A 190 0.76 11.02 2.34
C LEU A 190 1.23 10.19 3.54
N ALA A 191 1.94 10.81 4.48
CA ALA A 191 2.53 10.13 5.63
C ALA A 191 1.49 9.43 6.52
N ILE A 192 0.30 10.03 6.67
CA ILE A 192 -0.78 9.50 7.51
C ILE A 192 -1.93 8.89 6.71
N THR A 193 -1.75 8.62 5.43
CA THR A 193 -2.71 7.80 4.68
C THR A 193 -2.58 6.35 5.16
N PRO A 194 -3.66 5.69 5.65
CA PRO A 194 -3.55 4.40 6.33
C PRO A 194 -2.84 3.32 5.51
N VAL A 195 -3.18 3.19 4.22
CA VAL A 195 -2.51 2.23 3.33
C VAL A 195 -1.03 2.57 3.09
N ALA A 196 -0.64 3.85 3.14
CA ALA A 196 0.76 4.25 3.02
C ALA A 196 1.53 3.86 4.29
N THR A 197 0.96 4.12 5.48
CA THR A 197 1.52 3.67 6.75
C THR A 197 1.70 2.15 6.77
N LEU A 198 0.72 1.40 6.25
CA LEU A 198 0.81 -0.07 6.16
C LEU A 198 1.94 -0.50 5.22
N MET A 199 1.96 -0.02 3.96
CA MET A 199 2.87 -0.52 2.93
C MET A 199 4.31 -0.07 3.12
N PHE A 200 4.55 1.07 3.73
CA PHE A 200 5.91 1.50 4.11
C PHE A 200 6.43 0.84 5.39
N ARG A 201 5.68 -0.09 5.96
CA ARG A 201 6.05 -0.92 7.11
C ARG A 201 5.99 -2.42 6.78
N PHE A 202 5.85 -2.75 5.48
CA PHE A 202 5.58 -4.11 5.01
C PHE A 202 6.45 -4.43 3.79
N ASN A 203 6.96 -5.65 3.68
CA ASN A 203 7.93 -6.07 2.68
C ASN A 203 7.33 -6.45 1.31
N ASN A 204 6.29 -5.74 0.89
CA ASN A 204 5.75 -5.86 -0.46
C ASN A 204 6.46 -4.88 -1.43
N PRO A 205 6.42 -5.12 -2.74
CA PRO A 205 7.11 -4.26 -3.72
C PRO A 205 6.51 -2.84 -3.86
N ASP A 206 5.40 -2.56 -3.19
CA ASP A 206 4.63 -1.31 -3.31
C ASP A 206 5.38 -0.08 -2.78
N ALA A 207 6.24 -0.23 -1.78
CA ALA A 207 7.00 0.87 -1.21
C ALA A 207 7.97 1.45 -2.24
N LEU A 208 8.84 0.62 -2.80
CA LEU A 208 9.80 1.03 -3.84
C LEU A 208 9.07 1.54 -5.10
N LEU A 209 8.00 0.86 -5.54
CA LEU A 209 7.20 1.32 -6.67
C LEU A 209 6.70 2.75 -6.45
N THR A 210 6.09 3.04 -5.29
CA THR A 210 5.53 4.36 -4.99
C THR A 210 6.61 5.44 -4.98
N LEU A 211 7.79 5.16 -4.41
CA LEU A 211 8.94 6.06 -4.45
C LEU A 211 9.37 6.37 -5.89
N LEU A 212 9.50 5.35 -6.74
CA LEU A 212 9.91 5.51 -8.15
C LEU A 212 8.88 6.29 -8.97
N LEU A 213 7.58 6.09 -8.73
CA LEU A 213 6.52 6.86 -9.38
C LEU A 213 6.56 8.34 -8.99
N VAL A 214 6.76 8.67 -7.70
CA VAL A 214 6.90 10.06 -7.24
C VAL A 214 8.19 10.68 -7.80
N ALA A 215 9.29 9.92 -7.87
CA ALA A 215 10.54 10.37 -8.47
C ALA A 215 10.39 10.66 -9.98
N SER A 216 9.62 9.85 -10.68
CA SER A 216 9.29 10.08 -12.09
C SER A 216 8.45 11.33 -12.27
N ALA A 217 7.42 11.54 -11.45
CA ALA A 217 6.61 12.76 -11.43
C ALA A 217 7.47 14.01 -11.15
N TYR A 218 8.39 13.95 -10.17
CA TYR A 218 9.35 15.03 -9.91
C TYR A 218 10.20 15.35 -11.15
N SER A 219 10.67 14.31 -11.84
CA SER A 219 11.48 14.47 -13.04
C SER A 219 10.69 15.13 -14.18
N VAL A 220 9.39 14.77 -14.36
CA VAL A 220 8.53 15.45 -15.33
C VAL A 220 8.26 16.89 -14.96
N ILE A 221 8.03 17.21 -13.67
CA ILE A 221 7.92 18.59 -13.17
C ILE A 221 9.18 19.41 -13.57
N ARG A 222 10.36 18.83 -13.39
CA ARG A 222 11.63 19.48 -13.78
C ARG A 222 11.77 19.62 -15.30
N ALA A 223 11.24 18.67 -16.07
CA ALA A 223 11.21 18.76 -17.52
C ALA A 223 10.27 19.86 -18.02
N VAL A 224 9.10 20.02 -17.39
CA VAL A 224 8.14 21.11 -17.69
C VAL A 224 8.73 22.47 -17.39
N GLU A 225 9.56 22.60 -16.35
CA GLU A 225 10.22 23.88 -16.01
C GLU A 225 11.22 24.36 -17.07
N GLY A 226 12.02 23.44 -17.62
CA GLY A 226 13.17 23.85 -18.43
C GLY A 226 13.28 23.17 -19.79
N GLY A 227 12.37 22.31 -20.18
CA GLY A 227 12.38 21.59 -21.46
C GLY A 227 13.59 20.68 -21.68
N ARG A 228 14.29 20.26 -20.61
CA ARG A 228 15.54 19.51 -20.70
C ARG A 228 15.29 18.02 -20.82
N THR A 229 15.74 17.40 -21.90
CA THR A 229 15.57 15.97 -22.23
C THR A 229 16.03 15.03 -21.10
N ARG A 230 17.14 15.36 -20.40
CA ARG A 230 17.69 14.54 -19.32
C ARG A 230 16.67 14.19 -18.22
N TRP A 231 15.76 15.13 -17.92
CA TRP A 231 14.74 14.88 -16.90
C TRP A 231 13.67 13.91 -17.37
N LEU A 232 13.35 13.92 -18.67
CA LEU A 232 12.41 12.97 -19.26
C LEU A 232 13.02 11.57 -19.37
N VAL A 233 14.30 11.49 -19.77
CA VAL A 233 15.05 10.23 -19.78
C VAL A 233 15.09 9.65 -18.37
N LEU A 234 15.40 10.48 -17.35
CA LEU A 234 15.35 10.04 -15.95
C LEU A 234 13.95 9.56 -15.55
N ALA A 235 12.88 10.29 -15.94
CA ALA A 235 11.51 9.87 -15.68
C ALA A 235 11.22 8.49 -16.28
N GLY A 236 11.62 8.28 -17.55
CA GLY A 236 11.48 7.00 -18.23
C GLY A 236 12.26 5.88 -17.55
N SER A 237 13.53 6.13 -17.18
CA SER A 237 14.35 5.14 -16.47
C SER A 237 13.76 4.74 -15.12
N LEU A 238 13.20 5.70 -14.37
CA LEU A 238 12.54 5.43 -13.09
C LEU A 238 11.27 4.59 -13.25
N ILE A 239 10.49 4.83 -14.31
CA ILE A 239 9.33 3.99 -14.65
C ILE A 239 9.77 2.58 -15.06
N GLY A 240 10.86 2.44 -15.83
CA GLY A 240 11.40 1.13 -16.18
C GLY A 240 11.94 0.35 -14.96
N LEU A 241 12.58 1.03 -14.00
CA LEU A 241 12.92 0.42 -12.70
C LEU A 241 11.65 0.05 -11.91
N GLY A 242 10.61 0.87 -11.97
CA GLY A 242 9.30 0.54 -11.41
C GLY A 242 8.69 -0.72 -12.04
N PHE A 243 8.93 -0.94 -13.33
CA PHE A 243 8.53 -2.18 -13.99
C PHE A 243 9.27 -3.40 -13.43
N ILE A 244 10.59 -3.32 -13.22
CA ILE A 244 11.36 -4.41 -12.57
C ILE A 244 10.99 -4.53 -11.08
N THR A 245 10.22 -3.60 -10.53
CA THR A 245 9.66 -3.68 -9.17
C THR A 245 8.29 -4.36 -9.15
N LYS A 246 7.37 -3.98 -10.04
CA LYS A 246 5.97 -4.47 -10.02
C LYS A 246 5.31 -4.50 -11.40
N MET A 247 6.06 -4.77 -12.45
CA MET A 247 5.61 -4.96 -13.84
C MET A 247 4.69 -3.82 -14.35
N LEU A 248 3.62 -4.18 -15.06
CA LEU A 248 2.75 -3.23 -15.78
C LEU A 248 2.06 -2.20 -14.88
N GLN A 249 1.98 -2.42 -13.57
CA GLN A 249 1.43 -1.42 -12.65
C GLN A 249 2.22 -0.10 -12.69
N ALA A 250 3.54 -0.15 -12.93
CA ALA A 250 4.36 1.04 -13.09
C ALA A 250 3.98 1.87 -14.33
N PHE A 251 3.46 1.22 -15.38
CA PHE A 251 3.15 1.87 -16.64
C PHE A 251 1.81 2.62 -16.65
N ILE A 252 0.97 2.41 -15.62
CA ILE A 252 -0.31 3.13 -15.50
C ILE A 252 -0.09 4.65 -15.51
N LEU A 253 1.02 5.13 -14.96
CA LEU A 253 1.30 6.57 -14.89
C LEU A 253 1.86 7.15 -16.19
N LEU A 254 2.43 6.35 -17.09
CA LEU A 254 3.06 6.84 -18.34
C LEU A 254 2.17 7.76 -19.20
N PRO A 255 0.90 7.42 -19.47
CA PRO A 255 0.04 8.28 -20.27
C PRO A 255 -0.15 9.67 -19.65
N VAL A 256 -0.27 9.72 -18.31
CA VAL A 256 -0.44 10.99 -17.58
C VAL A 256 0.84 11.83 -17.67
N LEU A 257 2.00 11.23 -17.44
CA LEU A 257 3.30 11.91 -17.52
C LEU A 257 3.54 12.47 -18.95
N ALA A 258 3.26 11.67 -19.96
CA ALA A 258 3.36 12.08 -21.36
C ALA A 258 2.39 13.23 -21.70
N LEU A 259 1.12 13.11 -21.31
CA LEU A 259 0.11 14.14 -21.53
C LEU A 259 0.48 15.47 -20.90
N VAL A 260 0.92 15.47 -19.65
CA VAL A 260 1.34 16.68 -18.94
C VAL A 260 2.50 17.36 -19.67
N TYR A 261 3.49 16.60 -20.11
CA TYR A 261 4.62 17.16 -20.85
C TYR A 261 4.22 17.63 -22.25
N LEU A 262 3.35 16.91 -22.97
CA LEU A 262 2.81 17.34 -24.27
C LEU A 262 2.04 18.66 -24.15
N ILE A 263 1.27 18.86 -23.09
CA ILE A 263 0.49 20.08 -22.88
C ILE A 263 1.39 21.21 -22.38
N ALA A 264 2.08 21.02 -21.26
CA ALA A 264 2.74 22.08 -20.50
C ALA A 264 4.23 22.28 -20.84
N GLY A 265 4.84 21.36 -21.57
CA GLY A 265 6.27 21.45 -21.93
C GLY A 265 6.59 22.72 -22.75
N PRO A 266 7.70 23.43 -22.45
CA PRO A 266 8.05 24.69 -23.10
C PRO A 266 8.48 24.56 -24.57
N PRO A 267 9.12 23.47 -25.05
CA PRO A 267 9.57 23.37 -26.45
C PRO A 267 8.42 23.29 -27.45
N LYS A 268 8.71 23.49 -28.75
CA LYS A 268 7.78 23.23 -29.85
C LYS A 268 7.30 21.78 -29.87
N LEU A 269 6.10 21.49 -30.37
CA LEU A 269 5.44 20.18 -30.30
C LEU A 269 6.33 19.05 -30.84
N GLY A 270 6.93 19.21 -32.04
CA GLY A 270 7.80 18.17 -32.62
C GLY A 270 8.96 17.79 -31.67
N ARG A 271 9.60 18.78 -31.00
CA ARG A 271 10.64 18.51 -30.02
C ARG A 271 10.11 17.81 -28.76
N ARG A 272 8.89 18.15 -28.30
CA ARG A 272 8.25 17.45 -27.18
C ARG A 272 8.00 15.98 -27.50
N VAL A 273 7.49 15.70 -28.72
CA VAL A 273 7.27 14.33 -29.19
C VAL A 273 8.59 13.56 -29.25
N LEU A 274 9.62 14.13 -29.87
CA LEU A 274 10.95 13.50 -29.92
C LEU A 274 11.52 13.21 -28.52
N GLN A 275 11.35 14.12 -27.58
CA GLN A 275 11.79 13.93 -26.20
C GLN A 275 11.00 12.81 -25.48
N LEU A 276 9.71 12.64 -25.79
CA LEU A 276 8.92 11.51 -25.30
C LEU A 276 9.32 10.18 -25.94
N VAL A 277 9.78 10.19 -27.20
CA VAL A 277 10.39 8.99 -27.81
C VAL A 277 11.66 8.59 -27.03
N TYR A 278 12.54 9.53 -26.70
CA TYR A 278 13.69 9.23 -25.84
C TYR A 278 13.28 8.73 -24.46
N THR A 279 12.17 9.23 -23.90
CA THR A 279 11.60 8.72 -22.66
C THR A 279 11.15 7.27 -22.80
N GLY A 280 10.45 6.95 -23.90
CA GLY A 280 10.04 5.58 -24.22
C GLY A 280 11.23 4.63 -24.38
N VAL A 281 12.28 5.06 -25.09
CA VAL A 281 13.54 4.29 -25.20
C VAL A 281 14.15 4.05 -23.81
N ALA A 282 14.18 5.07 -22.94
CA ALA A 282 14.69 4.94 -21.59
C ALA A 282 13.85 3.94 -20.74
N VAL A 283 12.52 3.93 -20.89
CA VAL A 283 11.65 2.90 -20.27
C VAL A 283 12.05 1.52 -20.75
N VAL A 284 12.13 1.32 -22.08
CA VAL A 284 12.44 0.01 -22.68
C VAL A 284 13.82 -0.47 -22.25
N VAL A 285 14.83 0.39 -22.26
CA VAL A 285 16.19 0.00 -21.86
C VAL A 285 16.24 -0.35 -20.37
N SER A 286 15.65 0.49 -19.51
CA SER A 286 15.73 0.28 -18.05
C SER A 286 14.83 -0.85 -17.53
N ALA A 287 13.78 -1.23 -18.25
CA ALA A 287 12.96 -2.41 -17.95
C ALA A 287 13.47 -3.66 -18.68
N GLY A 288 13.84 -3.50 -19.95
CA GLY A 288 14.06 -4.60 -20.88
C GLY A 288 15.36 -5.37 -20.67
N TRP A 289 16.39 -4.76 -20.10
CA TRP A 289 17.67 -5.45 -19.90
C TRP A 289 17.51 -6.70 -19.01
N TRP A 290 16.76 -6.60 -17.91
CA TRP A 290 16.51 -7.71 -17.01
C TRP A 290 15.61 -8.76 -17.67
N VAL A 291 14.54 -8.32 -18.35
CA VAL A 291 13.63 -9.19 -19.10
C VAL A 291 14.42 -9.98 -20.15
N ALA A 292 15.28 -9.31 -20.91
CA ALA A 292 16.11 -9.94 -21.93
C ALA A 292 17.05 -11.00 -21.34
N ILE A 293 17.73 -10.71 -20.23
CA ILE A 293 18.62 -11.70 -19.59
C ILE A 293 17.81 -12.91 -19.11
N VAL A 294 16.66 -12.72 -18.50
CA VAL A 294 15.83 -13.83 -17.99
C VAL A 294 15.32 -14.69 -19.13
N GLU A 295 14.78 -14.10 -20.21
CA GLU A 295 14.23 -14.85 -21.34
C GLU A 295 15.35 -15.55 -22.20
N LEU A 296 16.50 -14.90 -22.35
CA LEU A 296 17.61 -15.49 -23.08
C LEU A 296 18.37 -16.56 -22.28
N THR A 297 18.18 -16.63 -20.96
CA THR A 297 18.78 -17.69 -20.14
C THR A 297 18.00 -18.98 -20.34
N PRO A 298 18.65 -20.09 -20.78
CA PRO A 298 17.99 -21.38 -20.97
C PRO A 298 17.25 -21.83 -19.70
N ALA A 299 16.07 -22.44 -19.83
CA ALA A 299 15.24 -22.89 -18.72
C ALA A 299 15.97 -23.83 -17.74
N ALA A 300 16.91 -24.61 -18.23
CA ALA A 300 17.76 -25.49 -17.40
C ALA A 300 18.72 -24.70 -16.49
N ASN A 301 19.04 -23.47 -16.83
CA ASN A 301 20.02 -22.63 -16.14
C ASN A 301 19.39 -21.53 -15.28
N ARG A 302 18.07 -21.42 -15.21
CA ARG A 302 17.34 -20.48 -14.39
C ARG A 302 16.24 -21.14 -13.56
N PRO A 303 15.78 -20.52 -12.47
CA PRO A 303 14.60 -21.00 -11.74
C PRO A 303 13.37 -20.99 -12.65
N TYR A 304 12.37 -21.81 -12.32
CA TYR A 304 11.06 -21.71 -12.94
C TYR A 304 10.47 -20.33 -12.64
N ILE A 305 9.83 -19.69 -13.62
CA ILE A 305 9.20 -18.37 -13.44
C ILE A 305 7.85 -18.57 -12.72
N GLY A 306 7.84 -18.28 -11.41
CA GLY A 306 6.65 -18.42 -10.57
C GLY A 306 5.47 -17.60 -11.04
N GLY A 307 4.27 -18.18 -11.07
CA GLY A 307 3.05 -17.59 -11.58
C GLY A 307 2.91 -17.63 -13.10
N SER A 308 3.87 -18.21 -13.85
CA SER A 308 3.71 -18.51 -15.28
C SER A 308 3.17 -19.92 -15.50
N THR A 309 2.54 -20.14 -16.66
CA THR A 309 2.04 -21.47 -17.05
C THR A 309 3.00 -22.25 -17.95
N ASP A 310 3.99 -21.59 -18.52
CA ASP A 310 4.91 -22.10 -19.54
C ASP A 310 6.38 -21.79 -19.24
N ASN A 311 6.70 -21.40 -18.00
CA ASN A 311 8.04 -20.99 -17.59
C ASN A 311 8.60 -19.77 -18.35
N SER A 312 7.73 -18.88 -18.87
CA SER A 312 8.10 -17.64 -19.56
C SER A 312 7.80 -16.42 -18.68
N LEU A 313 8.75 -15.49 -18.64
CA LEU A 313 8.56 -14.21 -17.97
C LEU A 313 7.53 -13.35 -18.72
N LEU A 314 7.47 -13.45 -20.06
CA LEU A 314 6.48 -12.74 -20.85
C LEU A 314 5.05 -13.23 -20.55
N ASN A 315 4.88 -14.54 -20.31
CA ASN A 315 3.60 -15.09 -19.86
C ASN A 315 3.19 -14.52 -18.50
N LEU A 316 4.13 -14.41 -17.56
CA LEU A 316 3.89 -13.77 -16.26
C LEU A 316 3.52 -12.29 -16.41
N ILE A 317 4.23 -11.53 -17.25
CA ILE A 317 4.04 -10.08 -17.46
C ILE A 317 2.67 -9.79 -18.05
N PHE A 318 2.30 -10.46 -19.14
CA PHE A 318 1.06 -10.18 -19.89
C PHE A 318 -0.13 -10.99 -19.38
N GLY A 319 0.08 -12.17 -18.82
CA GLY A 319 -0.93 -13.03 -18.23
C GLY A 319 -1.27 -12.62 -16.78
N TYR A 320 -0.71 -13.37 -15.83
CA TYR A 320 -1.04 -13.27 -14.39
C TYR A 320 -0.89 -11.87 -13.78
N ASN A 321 0.19 -11.13 -14.10
CA ASN A 321 0.42 -9.78 -13.58
C ASN A 321 -0.02 -8.65 -14.51
N GLY A 322 -0.60 -8.96 -15.65
CA GLY A 322 -0.91 -8.00 -16.71
C GLY A 322 -2.39 -7.90 -17.06
N ILE A 323 -2.70 -8.31 -18.29
CA ILE A 323 -4.04 -8.25 -18.86
C ILE A 323 -5.02 -9.12 -18.05
N GLY A 324 -4.54 -10.23 -17.49
CA GLY A 324 -5.33 -11.08 -16.59
C GLY A 324 -5.92 -10.30 -15.41
N ARG A 325 -5.15 -9.37 -14.82
CA ARG A 325 -5.66 -8.48 -13.75
C ARG A 325 -6.80 -7.58 -14.20
N LEU A 326 -6.81 -7.18 -15.48
CA LEU A 326 -7.83 -6.28 -16.02
C LEU A 326 -9.12 -7.01 -16.39
N ASN A 327 -9.02 -8.18 -17.03
CA ASN A 327 -10.16 -8.92 -17.57
C ASN A 327 -10.60 -10.15 -16.73
N GLY A 328 -9.88 -10.45 -15.63
CA GLY A 328 -10.19 -11.58 -14.74
C GLY A 328 -9.75 -12.96 -15.25
N SER A 329 -9.08 -13.05 -16.39
CA SER A 329 -8.56 -14.31 -16.92
C SER A 329 -7.15 -14.60 -16.41
N GLU A 330 -7.03 -14.79 -15.09
CA GLU A 330 -5.77 -15.12 -14.41
C GLU A 330 -5.62 -16.63 -14.32
N THR A 331 -4.84 -17.22 -15.22
CA THR A 331 -4.52 -18.65 -15.21
C THR A 331 -3.69 -18.96 -13.96
N GLY A 332 -4.09 -19.99 -13.20
CA GLY A 332 -3.41 -20.37 -11.95
C GLY A 332 -3.88 -19.60 -10.71
N SER A 333 -4.82 -18.68 -10.82
CA SER A 333 -5.38 -17.95 -9.69
C SER A 333 -6.38 -18.82 -8.91
N VAL A 334 -6.20 -18.90 -7.58
CA VAL A 334 -7.20 -19.49 -6.67
C VAL A 334 -8.19 -18.39 -6.30
N GLY A 335 -9.34 -18.38 -6.92
CA GLY A 335 -10.36 -17.35 -6.66
C GLY A 335 -11.08 -16.85 -7.90
N GLY A 336 -11.11 -17.67 -8.93
CA GLY A 336 -11.78 -17.59 -10.22
C GLY A 336 -12.55 -16.32 -10.56
N GLY A 337 -12.15 -15.68 -11.65
CA GLY A 337 -12.91 -14.61 -12.28
C GLY A 337 -14.33 -15.03 -12.60
N GLY A 338 -15.28 -14.58 -11.80
CA GLY A 338 -16.71 -14.73 -12.02
C GLY A 338 -17.41 -13.44 -11.61
N THR A 339 -18.28 -12.98 -12.47
CA THR A 339 -18.97 -11.69 -12.39
C THR A 339 -19.90 -11.50 -11.18
N ALA A 340 -20.07 -12.50 -10.34
CA ALA A 340 -20.92 -12.41 -9.15
C ALA A 340 -20.20 -13.03 -7.95
N GLY A 341 -19.55 -12.20 -7.12
CA GLY A 341 -18.96 -12.63 -5.86
C GLY A 341 -17.44 -12.81 -5.89
N SER A 342 -16.71 -12.00 -6.66
CA SER A 342 -15.26 -11.94 -6.57
C SER A 342 -14.82 -11.73 -5.11
N MET A 343 -13.90 -12.55 -4.63
CA MET A 343 -13.24 -12.42 -3.32
C MET A 343 -12.69 -10.98 -3.11
N TRP A 344 -12.44 -10.24 -4.15
CA TRP A 344 -11.85 -8.90 -4.17
C TRP A 344 -12.91 -7.78 -4.18
N GLY A 345 -14.18 -8.11 -3.95
CA GLY A 345 -15.31 -7.18 -3.99
C GLY A 345 -15.78 -6.87 -5.42
N PRO A 346 -16.99 -6.30 -5.56
CA PRO A 346 -17.56 -5.97 -6.86
C PRO A 346 -16.74 -4.91 -7.58
N THR A 347 -16.62 -5.04 -8.91
CA THR A 347 -16.05 -4.01 -9.78
C THR A 347 -17.05 -2.87 -9.96
N GLY A 348 -16.55 -1.65 -10.10
CA GLY A 348 -17.40 -0.47 -10.31
C GLY A 348 -16.76 0.81 -9.81
N TRP A 349 -17.30 1.95 -10.19
CA TRP A 349 -16.78 3.27 -9.85
C TRP A 349 -16.64 3.52 -8.33
N ASN A 350 -17.48 2.84 -7.53
CA ASN A 350 -17.51 2.99 -6.07
C ASN A 350 -16.60 2.00 -5.32
N ARG A 351 -15.86 1.11 -6.01
CA ARG A 351 -15.04 0.07 -5.37
C ARG A 351 -14.06 0.62 -4.33
N LEU A 352 -13.44 1.77 -4.63
CA LEU A 352 -12.52 2.44 -3.70
C LEU A 352 -13.21 2.96 -2.43
N PHE A 353 -14.53 3.03 -2.41
CA PHE A 353 -15.35 3.49 -1.29
C PHE A 353 -16.03 2.36 -0.53
N LEU A 354 -15.87 1.11 -0.96
CA LEU A 354 -16.44 -0.06 -0.28
C LEU A 354 -15.60 -0.43 0.95
N LYS A 355 -16.19 -1.21 1.86
CA LYS A 355 -15.58 -1.61 3.14
C LYS A 355 -14.19 -2.24 3.00
N SER A 356 -13.91 -2.96 1.91
CA SER A 356 -12.61 -3.58 1.65
C SER A 356 -11.48 -2.57 1.36
N MET A 357 -11.79 -1.43 0.73
CA MET A 357 -10.79 -0.45 0.27
C MET A 357 -10.94 0.92 0.90
N GLY A 358 -12.13 1.30 1.32
CA GLY A 358 -12.45 2.65 1.77
C GLY A 358 -11.58 3.13 2.93
N GLY A 359 -11.46 2.34 3.98
CA GLY A 359 -10.60 2.63 5.12
C GLY A 359 -9.11 2.69 4.79
N GLN A 360 -8.67 2.12 3.65
CA GLN A 360 -7.28 2.12 3.23
C GLN A 360 -6.87 3.47 2.61
N ILE A 361 -7.74 4.06 1.72
CA ILE A 361 -7.34 5.17 0.85
C ILE A 361 -8.37 6.30 0.72
N SER A 362 -9.67 6.02 0.87
CA SER A 362 -10.70 6.94 0.36
C SER A 362 -10.97 8.17 1.23
N TRP A 363 -10.38 8.29 2.41
CA TRP A 363 -10.61 9.35 3.40
C TRP A 363 -10.70 10.75 2.81
N LEU A 364 -9.75 11.11 1.97
CA LEU A 364 -9.59 12.44 1.40
C LEU A 364 -9.92 12.50 -0.09
N ILE A 365 -10.29 11.38 -0.74
CA ILE A 365 -10.61 11.35 -2.17
C ILE A 365 -11.78 12.28 -2.50
N PRO A 366 -12.92 12.33 -1.75
CA PRO A 366 -13.99 13.26 -2.07
C PRO A 366 -13.55 14.72 -2.07
N GLY A 367 -12.80 15.13 -1.03
CA GLY A 367 -12.24 16.48 -0.96
C GLY A 367 -11.24 16.76 -2.08
N ALA A 368 -10.33 15.81 -2.37
CA ALA A 368 -9.33 15.95 -3.44
C ALA A 368 -9.99 16.15 -4.81
N LEU A 369 -11.08 15.44 -5.11
CA LEU A 369 -11.83 15.59 -6.37
C LEU A 369 -12.52 16.96 -6.47
N ILE A 370 -13.13 17.45 -5.39
CA ILE A 370 -13.73 18.80 -5.37
C ILE A 370 -12.65 19.86 -5.60
N LEU A 371 -11.48 19.74 -4.92
CA LEU A 371 -10.36 20.65 -5.07
C LEU A 371 -9.79 20.60 -6.51
N LEU A 372 -9.67 19.40 -7.09
CA LEU A 372 -9.24 19.19 -8.48
C LEU A 372 -10.14 19.95 -9.46
N VAL A 373 -11.46 19.72 -9.39
CA VAL A 373 -12.44 20.37 -10.28
C VAL A 373 -12.41 21.89 -10.10
N ALA A 374 -12.40 22.37 -8.86
CA ALA A 374 -12.40 23.80 -8.58
C ALA A 374 -11.15 24.50 -9.14
N VAL A 375 -9.95 23.95 -8.93
CA VAL A 375 -8.71 24.58 -9.39
C VAL A 375 -8.58 24.48 -10.91
N LEU A 376 -8.97 23.36 -11.55
CA LEU A 376 -9.00 23.27 -13.00
C LEU A 376 -10.00 24.27 -13.62
N TRP A 377 -11.16 24.47 -12.98
CA TRP A 377 -12.11 25.52 -13.39
C TRP A 377 -11.51 26.92 -13.28
N LEU A 378 -10.85 27.23 -12.16
CA LEU A 378 -10.22 28.55 -11.94
C LEU A 378 -9.09 28.81 -12.95
N THR A 379 -8.38 27.78 -13.37
CA THR A 379 -7.25 27.87 -14.30
C THR A 379 -7.63 27.58 -15.77
N ARG A 380 -8.92 27.39 -16.09
CA ARG A 380 -9.39 26.99 -17.45
C ARG A 380 -8.95 27.94 -18.58
N ARG A 381 -8.81 29.23 -18.27
CA ARG A 381 -8.36 30.27 -19.21
C ARG A 381 -6.86 30.56 -19.14
N ALA A 382 -6.13 29.93 -18.24
CA ALA A 382 -4.71 30.11 -18.10
C ALA A 382 -3.94 29.58 -19.35
N PRO A 383 -2.77 30.11 -19.67
CA PRO A 383 -1.97 29.61 -20.79
C PRO A 383 -1.59 28.13 -20.60
N ARG A 384 -1.30 27.43 -21.71
CA ARG A 384 -1.01 25.98 -21.66
C ARG A 384 0.16 25.63 -20.72
N THR A 385 1.08 26.55 -20.50
CA THR A 385 2.28 26.39 -19.65
C THR A 385 2.05 26.77 -18.20
N ASP A 386 0.80 27.07 -17.80
CA ASP A 386 0.47 27.37 -16.41
C ASP A 386 0.83 26.20 -15.50
N ARG A 387 1.68 26.48 -14.51
CA ARG A 387 2.23 25.46 -13.60
C ARG A 387 1.17 24.91 -12.65
N THR A 388 0.22 25.73 -12.21
CA THR A 388 -0.86 25.30 -11.33
C THR A 388 -1.73 24.29 -12.05
N ARG A 389 -2.19 24.62 -13.28
CA ARG A 389 -2.98 23.70 -14.09
C ARG A 389 -2.20 22.43 -14.43
N ALA A 390 -0.91 22.53 -14.79
CA ALA A 390 -0.06 21.38 -15.07
C ALA A 390 0.07 20.43 -13.86
N ALA A 391 0.22 20.96 -12.64
CA ALA A 391 0.24 20.17 -11.42
C ALA A 391 -1.09 19.43 -11.19
N PHE A 392 -2.21 20.11 -11.38
CA PHE A 392 -3.54 19.49 -11.19
C PHE A 392 -3.86 18.49 -12.29
N VAL A 393 -3.39 18.67 -13.53
CA VAL A 393 -3.48 17.66 -14.59
C VAL A 393 -2.60 16.44 -14.26
N LEU A 394 -1.39 16.65 -13.71
CA LEU A 394 -0.48 15.57 -13.30
C LEU A 394 -1.09 14.71 -12.20
N PHE A 395 -1.35 15.30 -11.04
CA PHE A 395 -1.82 14.55 -9.89
C PHE A 395 -3.29 14.16 -9.98
N GLY A 396 -4.12 14.98 -10.65
CA GLY A 396 -5.51 14.64 -10.97
C GLY A 396 -5.60 13.49 -11.97
N GLY A 397 -4.81 13.54 -13.04
CA GLY A 397 -4.72 12.45 -14.01
C GLY A 397 -4.20 11.16 -13.36
N TRP A 398 -3.20 11.25 -12.48
CA TRP A 398 -2.72 10.12 -11.68
C TRP A 398 -3.85 9.51 -10.83
N LEU A 399 -4.54 10.32 -10.03
CA LEU A 399 -5.66 9.85 -9.18
C LEU A 399 -6.76 9.20 -10.02
N LEU A 400 -7.19 9.87 -11.09
CA LEU A 400 -8.33 9.40 -11.90
C LEU A 400 -7.98 8.15 -12.69
N LEU A 401 -6.87 8.14 -13.44
CA LEU A 401 -6.51 6.98 -14.28
C LEU A 401 -6.24 5.73 -13.42
N THR A 402 -5.41 5.87 -12.39
CA THR A 402 -5.09 4.74 -11.51
C THR A 402 -6.33 4.30 -10.71
N GLY A 403 -7.12 5.26 -10.22
CA GLY A 403 -8.36 4.98 -9.50
C GLY A 403 -9.37 4.22 -10.36
N LEU A 404 -9.55 4.61 -11.62
CA LEU A 404 -10.42 3.90 -12.56
C LEU A 404 -9.94 2.48 -12.84
N ILE A 405 -8.64 2.30 -13.09
CA ILE A 405 -8.08 0.95 -13.32
C ILE A 405 -8.31 0.06 -12.10
N LEU A 406 -7.99 0.52 -10.89
CA LEU A 406 -8.22 -0.26 -9.67
C LEU A 406 -9.71 -0.52 -9.39
N SER A 407 -10.60 0.38 -9.84
CA SER A 407 -12.04 0.23 -9.66
C SER A 407 -12.68 -0.78 -10.61
N TYR A 408 -12.19 -0.88 -11.84
CA TYR A 408 -12.81 -1.70 -12.87
C TYR A 408 -12.06 -2.99 -13.21
N ALA A 409 -10.83 -3.16 -12.74
CA ALA A 409 -10.08 -4.41 -12.93
C ALA A 409 -10.82 -5.60 -12.30
N GLN A 410 -10.96 -6.69 -13.07
CA GLN A 410 -11.78 -7.85 -12.72
C GLN A 410 -10.99 -8.96 -12.01
N GLY A 411 -9.67 -8.99 -12.17
CA GLY A 411 -8.80 -9.96 -11.52
C GLY A 411 -8.47 -9.63 -10.05
N ILE A 412 -7.38 -10.20 -9.55
CA ILE A 412 -6.93 -10.03 -8.16
C ILE A 412 -6.49 -8.57 -7.93
N ILE A 413 -7.25 -7.83 -7.13
CA ILE A 413 -6.94 -6.46 -6.70
C ILE A 413 -6.95 -6.41 -5.18
N HIS A 414 -5.77 -6.47 -4.58
CA HIS A 414 -5.64 -6.33 -3.14
C HIS A 414 -5.88 -4.88 -2.67
N PRO A 415 -6.52 -4.67 -1.50
CA PRO A 415 -6.78 -3.33 -0.96
C PRO A 415 -5.52 -2.46 -0.84
N TYR A 416 -4.39 -3.05 -0.51
CA TYR A 416 -3.13 -2.31 -0.35
C TYR A 416 -2.53 -1.81 -1.68
N TYR A 417 -2.98 -2.27 -2.87
CA TYR A 417 -2.57 -1.69 -4.15
C TYR A 417 -2.94 -0.20 -4.27
N THR A 418 -3.92 0.24 -3.48
CA THR A 418 -4.36 1.64 -3.44
C THR A 418 -3.30 2.61 -2.90
N VAL A 419 -2.19 2.13 -2.33
CA VAL A 419 -1.08 2.98 -1.85
C VAL A 419 -0.54 3.90 -2.94
N VAL A 420 -0.52 3.45 -4.20
CA VAL A 420 -0.05 4.27 -5.33
C VAL A 420 -0.93 5.50 -5.62
N LEU A 421 -2.14 5.59 -5.03
CA LEU A 421 -3.00 6.77 -5.10
C LEU A 421 -2.63 7.83 -4.05
N ALA A 422 -2.02 7.42 -2.94
CA ALA A 422 -1.77 8.31 -1.79
C ALA A 422 -0.93 9.56 -2.14
N PRO A 423 0.12 9.49 -2.98
CA PRO A 423 0.85 10.68 -3.40
C PRO A 423 -0.01 11.69 -4.17
N ALA A 424 -0.90 11.19 -5.04
CA ALA A 424 -1.80 12.05 -5.81
C ALA A 424 -2.84 12.74 -4.93
N VAL A 425 -3.44 12.00 -3.98
CA VAL A 425 -4.38 12.55 -2.99
C VAL A 425 -3.68 13.60 -2.14
N GLY A 426 -2.48 13.30 -1.62
CA GLY A 426 -1.70 14.24 -0.81
C GLY A 426 -1.38 15.53 -1.56
N ALA A 427 -0.91 15.42 -2.81
CA ALA A 427 -0.61 16.58 -3.65
C ALA A 427 -1.85 17.44 -3.91
N LEU A 428 -2.97 16.83 -4.34
CA LEU A 428 -4.21 17.54 -4.65
C LEU A 428 -4.79 18.26 -3.43
N VAL A 429 -4.79 17.60 -2.26
CA VAL A 429 -5.25 18.21 -1.01
C VAL A 429 -4.35 19.36 -0.60
N GLY A 430 -3.02 19.14 -0.59
CA GLY A 430 -2.07 20.19 -0.18
C GLY A 430 -2.11 21.42 -1.09
N MET A 431 -2.04 21.21 -2.40
CA MET A 431 -2.07 22.30 -3.38
C MET A 431 -3.46 22.97 -3.45
N GLY A 432 -4.53 22.16 -3.48
CA GLY A 432 -5.90 22.66 -3.63
C GLY A 432 -6.36 23.46 -2.43
N ALA A 433 -6.14 22.95 -1.22
CA ALA A 433 -6.45 23.68 0.00
C ALA A 433 -5.70 25.02 0.05
N TRP A 434 -4.41 25.03 -0.33
CA TRP A 434 -3.61 26.24 -0.34
C TRP A 434 -4.13 27.28 -1.34
N VAL A 435 -4.40 26.88 -2.60
CA VAL A 435 -4.87 27.78 -3.65
C VAL A 435 -6.23 28.37 -3.29
N LEU A 436 -7.17 27.54 -2.84
CA LEU A 436 -8.53 28.00 -2.51
C LEU A 436 -8.55 28.80 -1.21
N TRP A 437 -7.73 28.46 -0.21
CA TRP A 437 -7.61 29.24 1.01
C TRP A 437 -7.12 30.66 0.75
N GLY A 438 -6.12 30.84 -0.12
CA GLY A 438 -5.63 32.16 -0.52
C GLY A 438 -6.70 33.03 -1.20
N ARG A 439 -7.68 32.39 -1.86
CA ARG A 439 -8.77 33.04 -2.61
C ARG A 439 -10.14 32.91 -1.93
N ARG A 440 -10.21 32.54 -0.65
CA ARG A 440 -11.46 32.25 0.07
C ARG A 440 -12.43 33.45 0.20
N ALA A 441 -11.95 34.66 -0.06
CA ALA A 441 -12.82 35.83 -0.14
C ALA A 441 -13.73 35.81 -1.40
N GLU A 442 -13.31 35.11 -2.45
CA GLU A 442 -14.09 34.91 -3.65
C GLU A 442 -15.12 33.77 -3.45
N ILE A 443 -16.28 33.87 -4.10
CA ILE A 443 -17.42 32.96 -3.88
C ILE A 443 -17.10 31.50 -4.27
N VAL A 444 -16.54 31.28 -5.49
CA VAL A 444 -16.27 29.92 -6.01
C VAL A 444 -15.20 29.18 -5.21
N PRO A 445 -14.00 29.76 -4.93
CA PRO A 445 -13.01 29.14 -4.05
C PRO A 445 -13.55 28.83 -2.66
N ARG A 446 -14.33 29.72 -2.08
CA ARG A 446 -14.95 29.57 -0.77
C ARG A 446 -15.92 28.39 -0.73
N ILE A 447 -16.87 28.35 -1.66
CA ILE A 447 -17.85 27.24 -1.74
C ILE A 447 -17.12 25.90 -1.95
N ALA A 448 -16.14 25.85 -2.85
CA ALA A 448 -15.40 24.63 -3.12
C ALA A 448 -14.59 24.16 -1.90
N LEU A 449 -13.99 25.09 -1.15
CA LEU A 449 -13.25 24.76 0.07
C LEU A 449 -14.17 24.23 1.17
N CYS A 450 -15.32 24.91 1.40
CA CYS A 450 -16.34 24.44 2.34
C CYS A 450 -16.85 23.05 1.95
N ALA A 451 -17.17 22.85 0.68
CA ALA A 451 -17.66 21.57 0.18
C ALA A 451 -16.60 20.45 0.34
N ALA A 452 -15.32 20.76 0.10
CA ALA A 452 -14.24 19.78 0.26
C ALA A 452 -14.06 19.36 1.73
N VAL A 453 -14.07 20.32 2.66
CA VAL A 453 -13.98 20.04 4.12
C VAL A 453 -15.19 19.26 4.59
N MET A 454 -16.40 19.68 4.21
CA MET A 454 -17.65 19.03 4.60
C MET A 454 -17.75 17.60 4.04
N ALA A 455 -17.48 17.40 2.74
CA ALA A 455 -17.51 16.09 2.12
C ALA A 455 -16.50 15.13 2.77
N THR A 456 -15.30 15.63 3.10
CA THR A 456 -14.28 14.84 3.79
C THR A 456 -14.72 14.49 5.21
N ALA A 457 -15.29 15.43 5.97
CA ALA A 457 -15.75 15.19 7.35
C ALA A 457 -16.90 14.17 7.40
N VAL A 458 -17.87 14.32 6.51
CA VAL A 458 -19.01 13.38 6.38
C VAL A 458 -18.49 11.99 5.98
N TRP A 459 -17.60 11.91 4.99
CA TRP A 459 -17.05 10.63 4.56
C TRP A 459 -16.18 9.98 5.66
N SER A 460 -15.38 10.75 6.38
CA SER A 460 -14.61 10.25 7.52
C SER A 460 -15.52 9.73 8.64
N PHE A 461 -16.67 10.38 8.90
CA PHE A 461 -17.67 9.87 9.83
C PHE A 461 -18.17 8.48 9.37
N VAL A 462 -18.53 8.32 8.09
CA VAL A 462 -18.99 7.04 7.52
C VAL A 462 -17.93 5.95 7.67
N LEU A 463 -16.66 6.26 7.38
CA LEU A 463 -15.57 5.30 7.52
C LEU A 463 -15.33 4.87 8.98
N LEU A 464 -15.39 5.80 9.91
CA LEU A 464 -15.26 5.52 11.34
C LEU A 464 -16.47 4.75 11.90
N ASP A 465 -17.65 4.94 11.32
CA ASP A 465 -18.87 4.23 11.70
C ASP A 465 -18.87 2.75 11.28
N TRP A 466 -17.96 2.32 10.39
CA TRP A 466 -17.78 0.90 10.09
C TRP A 466 -17.18 0.08 11.24
N SER A 467 -16.57 0.76 12.22
CA SER A 467 -16.05 0.19 13.46
C SER A 467 -16.54 1.05 14.65
N PRO A 468 -17.85 1.01 14.98
CA PRO A 468 -18.49 1.98 15.86
C PRO A 468 -17.97 1.96 17.29
N ASP A 469 -17.47 0.83 17.76
CA ASP A 469 -16.92 0.65 19.11
C ASP A 469 -15.47 1.13 19.23
N TRP A 470 -14.79 1.35 18.08
CA TRP A 470 -13.42 1.84 18.04
C TRP A 470 -13.42 3.37 18.08
N TYR A 471 -13.00 3.94 19.21
CA TYR A 471 -13.00 5.38 19.48
C TYR A 471 -14.32 6.10 19.11
N PRO A 472 -15.45 5.76 19.72
CA PRO A 472 -16.78 6.23 19.29
C PRO A 472 -16.94 7.76 19.26
N ALA A 473 -16.22 8.50 20.09
CA ALA A 473 -16.23 9.96 20.11
C ALA A 473 -15.54 10.58 18.89
N LEU A 474 -14.55 9.88 18.29
CA LEU A 474 -13.74 10.43 17.19
C LEU A 474 -14.58 10.75 15.95
N ARG A 475 -15.54 9.88 15.59
CA ARG A 475 -16.42 10.10 14.42
C ARG A 475 -17.23 11.38 14.55
N TRP A 476 -17.73 11.66 15.76
CA TRP A 476 -18.48 12.88 16.03
C TRP A 476 -17.59 14.11 16.10
N ALA A 477 -16.40 14.00 16.70
CA ALA A 477 -15.43 15.10 16.76
C ALA A 477 -15.00 15.53 15.34
N VAL A 478 -14.72 14.57 14.44
CA VAL A 478 -14.38 14.83 13.04
C VAL A 478 -15.54 15.48 12.29
N LEU A 479 -16.76 14.97 12.45
CA LEU A 479 -17.92 15.51 11.77
C LEU A 479 -18.24 16.94 12.25
N ILE A 480 -18.37 17.13 13.56
CA ILE A 480 -18.71 18.44 14.15
C ILE A 480 -17.61 19.47 13.88
N GLY A 481 -16.35 19.08 14.09
CA GLY A 481 -15.19 19.93 13.80
C GLY A 481 -15.11 20.34 12.33
N GLY A 482 -15.36 19.40 11.42
CA GLY A 482 -15.38 19.66 9.98
C GLY A 482 -16.54 20.58 9.55
N LEU A 483 -17.74 20.34 10.06
CA LEU A 483 -18.89 21.22 9.80
C LEU A 483 -18.67 22.63 10.38
N ALA A 484 -18.15 22.74 11.60
CA ALA A 484 -17.83 24.03 12.22
C ALA A 484 -16.76 24.79 11.42
N ALA A 485 -15.71 24.09 10.93
CA ALA A 485 -14.70 24.69 10.07
C ALA A 485 -15.31 25.17 8.73
N ALA A 486 -16.15 24.36 8.08
CA ALA A 486 -16.80 24.72 6.82
C ALA A 486 -17.73 25.96 7.01
N VAL A 487 -18.55 25.99 8.08
CA VAL A 487 -19.38 27.15 8.43
C VAL A 487 -18.51 28.37 8.73
N GLY A 488 -17.45 28.22 9.52
CA GLY A 488 -16.52 29.30 9.83
C GLY A 488 -15.88 29.91 8.57
N ILE A 489 -15.46 29.07 7.61
CA ILE A 489 -14.90 29.51 6.31
C ILE A 489 -15.99 30.24 5.49
N ALA A 490 -17.23 29.76 5.53
CA ALA A 490 -18.34 30.37 4.78
C ALA A 490 -18.71 31.76 5.31
N VAL A 491 -18.80 31.90 6.66
CA VAL A 491 -19.27 33.13 7.33
C VAL A 491 -18.16 34.15 7.52
N LEU A 492 -16.91 33.68 7.72
CA LEU A 492 -15.73 34.51 8.02
C LEU A 492 -14.67 34.46 6.91
N PRO A 493 -14.99 34.69 5.63
CA PRO A 493 -14.04 34.50 4.53
C PRO A 493 -12.87 35.50 4.56
N ARG A 494 -13.02 36.62 5.27
CA ARG A 494 -11.99 37.66 5.44
C ARG A 494 -11.26 37.58 6.78
N ALA A 495 -11.45 36.48 7.54
CA ALA A 495 -10.71 36.27 8.79
C ALA A 495 -9.20 36.40 8.57
N ARG A 496 -8.50 37.01 9.53
CA ARG A 496 -7.05 37.24 9.53
C ARG A 496 -6.43 36.84 10.87
N GLY A 497 -5.11 36.77 10.94
CA GLY A 497 -4.37 36.49 12.16
C GLY A 497 -4.78 35.17 12.82
N ALA A 498 -4.93 35.18 14.13
CA ALA A 498 -5.22 33.99 14.94
C ALA A 498 -6.56 33.31 14.56
N LEU A 499 -7.58 34.10 14.19
CA LEU A 499 -8.86 33.55 13.78
C LEU A 499 -8.75 32.74 12.48
N ALA A 500 -8.04 33.25 11.48
CA ALA A 500 -7.78 32.51 10.25
C ALA A 500 -6.96 31.23 10.50
N ALA A 501 -5.93 31.33 11.35
CA ALA A 501 -5.12 30.19 11.75
C ALA A 501 -5.95 29.14 12.51
N GLY A 502 -6.81 29.56 13.42
CA GLY A 502 -7.73 28.67 14.14
C GLY A 502 -8.71 27.94 13.23
N LEU A 503 -9.33 28.62 12.26
CA LEU A 503 -10.21 28.01 11.27
C LEU A 503 -9.48 27.01 10.37
N ALA A 504 -8.29 27.37 9.89
CA ALA A 504 -7.46 26.45 9.10
C ALA A 504 -7.03 25.24 9.93
N GLY A 505 -6.59 25.44 11.17
CA GLY A 505 -6.19 24.39 12.09
C GLY A 505 -7.34 23.44 12.41
N LEU A 506 -8.53 23.95 12.69
CA LEU A 506 -9.73 23.14 12.93
C LEU A 506 -10.08 22.30 11.69
N GLY A 507 -10.08 22.92 10.51
CA GLY A 507 -10.33 22.19 9.25
C GLY A 507 -9.31 21.09 8.99
N ILE A 508 -8.03 21.37 9.16
CA ILE A 508 -6.96 20.38 9.02
C ILE A 508 -7.10 19.26 10.05
N ALA A 509 -7.34 19.58 11.33
CA ALA A 509 -7.52 18.58 12.39
C ALA A 509 -8.72 17.68 12.12
N ALA A 510 -9.85 18.25 11.67
CA ALA A 510 -11.04 17.48 11.34
C ALA A 510 -10.81 16.53 10.15
N VAL A 511 -10.22 17.01 9.04
CA VAL A 511 -10.05 16.17 7.84
C VAL A 511 -8.93 15.13 7.99
N LEU A 512 -7.93 15.38 8.85
CA LEU A 512 -6.81 14.46 9.08
C LEU A 512 -6.99 13.57 10.32
N GLY A 513 -7.95 13.86 11.21
CA GLY A 513 -8.14 13.13 12.47
C GLY A 513 -8.44 11.64 12.27
N GLY A 514 -9.32 11.30 11.33
CA GLY A 514 -9.65 9.91 10.99
C GLY A 514 -8.48 9.13 10.42
N PRO A 515 -7.87 9.57 9.30
CA PRO A 515 -6.71 8.87 8.71
C PRO A 515 -5.51 8.82 9.67
N LEU A 516 -5.27 9.85 10.49
CA LEU A 516 -4.21 9.80 11.50
C LEU A 516 -4.46 8.71 12.55
N ALA A 517 -5.69 8.62 13.07
CA ALA A 517 -6.03 7.60 14.05
C ALA A 517 -5.87 6.17 13.48
N TYR A 518 -6.34 5.94 12.24
CA TYR A 518 -6.13 4.66 11.54
C TYR A 518 -4.65 4.35 11.30
N SER A 519 -3.84 5.36 10.98
CA SER A 519 -2.40 5.17 10.79
C SER A 519 -1.67 4.86 12.10
N LEU A 520 -2.07 5.48 13.21
CA LEU A 520 -1.53 5.17 14.53
C LEU A 520 -1.91 3.74 14.98
N ASP A 521 -3.14 3.32 14.74
CA ASP A 521 -3.60 1.95 14.98
C ASP A 521 -2.78 0.96 14.14
N THR A 522 -2.62 1.23 12.84
CA THR A 522 -1.79 0.44 11.92
C THR A 522 -0.34 0.33 12.41
N ALA A 523 0.24 1.44 12.89
CA ALA A 523 1.62 1.45 13.36
C ALA A 523 1.81 0.70 14.69
N SER A 524 0.78 0.63 15.52
CA SER A 524 0.81 -0.04 16.83
C SER A 524 0.41 -1.54 16.77
N THR A 525 -0.15 -1.98 15.63
CA THR A 525 -0.61 -3.37 15.45
C THR A 525 0.36 -4.16 14.55
N PRO A 526 0.74 -5.39 14.91
CA PRO A 526 1.51 -6.27 14.02
C PRO A 526 0.72 -6.68 12.78
N HIS A 527 1.38 -6.65 11.63
CA HIS A 527 0.80 -7.09 10.36
C HIS A 527 1.60 -8.26 9.78
N SER A 528 0.90 -9.32 9.35
CA SER A 528 1.51 -10.51 8.75
C SER A 528 0.61 -11.12 7.67
N GLY A 529 1.17 -12.04 6.87
CA GLY A 529 0.45 -12.72 5.80
C GLY A 529 0.49 -11.98 4.47
N SER A 530 -0.22 -12.53 3.46
CA SER A 530 -0.15 -12.04 2.09
C SER A 530 -1.06 -10.85 1.80
N ILE A 531 -2.07 -10.59 2.63
CA ILE A 531 -3.11 -9.57 2.40
C ILE A 531 -3.32 -8.75 3.69
N PRO A 532 -2.35 -7.90 4.07
CA PRO A 532 -2.50 -7.03 5.24
C PRO A 532 -3.52 -5.92 4.99
N SER A 533 -4.12 -5.41 6.07
CA SER A 533 -5.09 -4.32 6.06
C SER A 533 -4.73 -3.28 7.12
N ALA A 534 -4.89 -1.99 6.80
CA ALA A 534 -4.66 -0.88 7.73
C ALA A 534 -5.89 -0.59 8.59
N GLY A 535 -5.66 -0.10 9.79
CA GLY A 535 -6.69 0.32 10.74
C GLY A 535 -7.38 -0.85 11.45
N PRO A 536 -8.43 -0.57 12.23
CA PRO A 536 -9.17 -1.57 12.98
C PRO A 536 -9.91 -2.54 12.05
N THR A 537 -10.23 -3.71 12.56
CA THR A 537 -11.00 -4.72 11.83
C THR A 537 -12.40 -4.21 11.51
N VAL A 538 -12.77 -4.24 10.23
CA VAL A 538 -14.11 -3.85 9.75
C VAL A 538 -14.90 -5.10 9.39
N ALA A 539 -16.05 -5.30 10.02
CA ALA A 539 -16.93 -6.43 9.75
C ALA A 539 -17.42 -6.42 8.29
N GLY A 540 -17.25 -7.55 7.57
CA GLY A 540 -17.66 -7.69 6.18
C GLY A 540 -16.75 -6.98 5.16
N ALA A 541 -15.54 -6.57 5.55
CA ALA A 541 -14.55 -5.97 4.63
C ALA A 541 -14.06 -6.96 3.56
N PHE A 542 -13.99 -8.24 3.91
CA PHE A 542 -13.67 -9.34 2.98
C PHE A 542 -14.84 -10.30 2.91
N GLY A 543 -15.17 -10.81 1.71
CA GLY A 543 -16.29 -11.72 1.47
C GLY A 543 -16.19 -13.11 2.16
N PHE A 544 -15.05 -13.41 2.79
CA PHE A 544 -14.91 -14.46 3.80
C PHE A 544 -14.84 -13.79 5.16
N GLY A 545 -15.71 -14.20 6.08
CA GLY A 545 -15.76 -13.66 7.43
C GLY A 545 -14.37 -13.48 8.02
N GLY A 546 -14.02 -12.23 8.27
CA GLY A 546 -12.75 -11.67 8.72
C GLY A 546 -11.65 -12.69 9.00
N PHE A 547 -10.56 -12.63 8.25
CA PHE A 547 -9.32 -13.24 8.70
C PHE A 547 -8.76 -12.36 9.83
N PRO A 548 -8.74 -12.80 11.09
CA PRO A 548 -8.05 -12.06 12.14
C PRO A 548 -6.55 -12.24 11.94
N GLY A 549 -5.93 -11.28 11.26
CA GLY A 549 -4.49 -11.09 11.36
C GLY A 549 -4.18 -10.61 12.77
N GLY A 550 -3.62 -11.46 13.59
CA GLY A 550 -3.06 -11.33 14.92
C GLY A 550 -3.29 -10.00 15.66
N GLY A 551 -4.30 -9.94 16.49
CA GLY A 551 -4.51 -8.86 17.42
C GLY A 551 -5.49 -9.31 18.50
N ARG A 552 -5.00 -9.42 19.69
CA ARG A 552 -5.62 -9.67 20.99
C ARG A 552 -7.16 -9.70 21.05
N GLY A 553 -7.73 -10.84 21.50
CA GLY A 553 -8.87 -10.81 22.41
C GLY A 553 -10.22 -11.10 21.83
N LEU A 554 -10.47 -12.34 21.39
CA LEU A 554 -11.83 -12.90 21.38
C LEU A 554 -11.84 -14.33 21.95
N ALA A 555 -10.96 -14.62 22.91
CA ALA A 555 -11.01 -15.83 23.75
C ALA A 555 -11.88 -15.58 25.00
N GLY A 556 -12.99 -14.90 24.88
CA GLY A 556 -13.80 -14.55 26.02
C GLY A 556 -15.31 -14.41 25.80
N ARG A 557 -15.84 -14.82 24.64
CA ARG A 557 -17.30 -14.62 24.42
C ARG A 557 -17.98 -15.67 23.51
N PHE A 558 -17.51 -16.91 23.50
CA PHE A 558 -18.28 -18.04 23.01
C PHE A 558 -18.42 -19.08 24.15
N GLY A 559 -19.09 -18.67 25.21
CA GLY A 559 -19.68 -19.53 26.21
C GLY A 559 -21.18 -19.35 26.16
N ALA A 560 -21.88 -20.42 25.77
CA ALA A 560 -23.30 -20.68 25.97
C ALA A 560 -24.30 -19.60 25.51
N GLY A 561 -24.95 -19.87 24.40
CA GLY A 561 -26.13 -19.15 23.93
C GLY A 561 -26.66 -19.73 22.63
N ALA A 562 -27.08 -20.98 22.61
CA ALA A 562 -27.97 -21.51 21.58
C ALA A 562 -29.34 -20.83 21.76
N GLY A 563 -29.47 -19.61 21.27
CA GLY A 563 -30.75 -18.91 21.16
C GLY A 563 -31.45 -19.35 19.91
N GLY A 564 -32.36 -20.32 20.01
CA GLY A 564 -33.28 -20.66 18.95
C GLY A 564 -34.11 -19.44 18.57
N PHE A 565 -34.22 -19.19 17.26
CA PHE A 565 -35.10 -18.18 16.71
C PHE A 565 -36.53 -18.55 17.02
N THR A 566 -37.18 -17.85 17.95
CA THR A 566 -38.64 -17.93 18.19
C THR A 566 -39.28 -16.82 17.36
N PRO A 567 -40.17 -17.18 16.40
CA PRO A 567 -40.93 -16.16 15.68
C PRO A 567 -41.86 -15.40 16.63
N PRO A 568 -42.17 -14.13 16.38
CA PRO A 568 -43.12 -13.37 17.17
C PRO A 568 -44.48 -14.08 17.18
N ALA A 569 -45.18 -14.04 18.31
CA ALA A 569 -46.54 -14.59 18.45
C ALA A 569 -47.49 -13.95 17.43
N GLY A 570 -48.01 -14.77 16.50
CA GLY A 570 -48.93 -14.31 15.45
C GLY A 570 -48.46 -14.54 14.01
N PHE A 571 -47.29 -15.13 13.78
CA PHE A 571 -46.79 -15.42 12.43
C PHE A 571 -47.34 -16.78 11.94
N THR A 572 -48.30 -16.76 10.99
CA THR A 572 -48.75 -17.93 10.22
C THR A 572 -47.99 -18.00 8.90
N PRO A 573 -47.22 -19.08 8.63
CA PRO A 573 -46.54 -19.22 7.35
C PRO A 573 -47.54 -19.36 6.21
N PRO A 574 -47.24 -18.86 5.00
CA PRO A 574 -48.08 -19.08 3.82
C PRO A 574 -48.17 -20.59 3.49
N ALA A 575 -49.35 -21.07 3.08
CA ALA A 575 -49.58 -22.44 2.67
C ALA A 575 -48.67 -22.80 1.50
N GLY A 576 -47.78 -23.80 1.69
CA GLY A 576 -46.82 -24.28 0.69
C GLY A 576 -45.34 -24.20 1.11
N PHE A 577 -45.01 -23.75 2.32
CA PHE A 577 -43.63 -23.75 2.83
C PHE A 577 -43.27 -25.11 3.43
N THR A 578 -42.44 -25.89 2.77
CA THR A 578 -41.78 -27.11 3.28
C THR A 578 -40.38 -26.75 3.76
N PRO A 579 -40.06 -26.92 5.07
CA PRO A 579 -38.69 -26.70 5.55
C PRO A 579 -37.74 -27.75 4.96
N PRO A 580 -36.45 -27.43 4.76
CA PRO A 580 -35.45 -28.40 4.31
C PRO A 580 -35.32 -29.55 5.31
N ALA A 581 -35.33 -30.78 4.83
CA ALA A 581 -35.10 -31.99 5.61
C ALA A 581 -33.71 -31.95 6.28
N GLY A 582 -33.69 -31.85 7.61
CA GLY A 582 -32.45 -31.81 8.41
C GLY A 582 -32.61 -31.26 9.82
N ALA A 583 -33.77 -30.72 10.17
CA ALA A 583 -33.99 -30.08 11.50
C ALA A 583 -34.96 -30.87 12.40
N ALA A 584 -34.99 -32.21 12.28
CA ALA A 584 -35.82 -33.05 13.12
C ALA A 584 -35.07 -34.29 13.60
N ALA A 585 -34.27 -34.13 14.66
CA ALA A 585 -33.89 -35.25 15.53
C ALA A 585 -33.44 -34.68 16.89
N GLY A 586 -34.33 -34.75 17.88
CA GLY A 586 -33.98 -34.37 19.25
C GLY A 586 -35.15 -34.00 20.13
N ALA A 587 -36.28 -34.68 20.02
CA ALA A 587 -37.34 -34.67 21.04
C ALA A 587 -37.41 -36.07 21.67
N GLY A 588 -36.86 -36.22 22.86
CA GLY A 588 -36.97 -37.41 23.71
C GLY A 588 -37.37 -36.98 25.11
N PHE A 589 -38.54 -37.44 25.50
CA PHE A 589 -39.22 -37.25 26.78
C PHE A 589 -38.46 -37.72 28.01
N GLY A 590 -38.72 -37.11 29.17
CA GLY A 590 -38.45 -37.72 30.49
C GLY A 590 -38.46 -36.69 31.60
N GLY A 591 -39.57 -36.64 32.35
CA GLY A 591 -39.77 -35.83 33.52
C GLY A 591 -39.12 -36.37 34.76
N GLY A 592 -39.10 -35.62 35.81
CA GLY A 592 -38.83 -36.05 37.16
C GLY A 592 -38.31 -34.98 38.11
N ALA A 593 -39.16 -34.70 39.09
CA ALA A 593 -39.06 -33.71 40.15
C ALA A 593 -37.95 -33.94 41.16
N GLY A 594 -37.60 -32.87 41.91
CA GLY A 594 -37.23 -33.01 43.31
C GLY A 594 -35.91 -32.37 43.73
N GLY A 595 -35.93 -31.21 44.35
CA GLY A 595 -35.72 -30.99 45.77
C GLY A 595 -34.29 -30.73 46.21
N GLY A 596 -34.04 -29.59 46.88
CA GLY A 596 -33.17 -29.54 48.05
C GLY A 596 -31.92 -28.69 47.98
N PHE A 597 -31.98 -27.49 48.58
CA PHE A 597 -30.89 -26.74 49.20
C PHE A 597 -30.47 -27.43 50.55
N PRO A 598 -29.45 -27.03 51.38
CA PRO A 598 -28.49 -25.90 51.35
C PRO A 598 -27.08 -26.19 51.93
N GLY A 599 -26.27 -25.14 52.01
CA GLY A 599 -25.24 -24.98 53.09
C GLY A 599 -23.81 -24.89 52.55
N ALA A 600 -23.16 -23.82 52.58
CA ALA A 600 -22.57 -22.94 53.58
C ALA A 600 -21.13 -23.30 54.00
N THR A 601 -20.31 -22.25 54.05
CA THR A 601 -19.04 -22.04 54.80
C THR A 601 -17.78 -22.67 54.20
N GLY A 602 -16.70 -21.97 54.01
CA GLY A 602 -15.95 -20.98 54.69
C GLY A 602 -14.49 -21.17 54.34
N GLY A 603 -13.77 -20.15 54.08
CA GLY A 603 -12.69 -19.64 54.87
C GLY A 603 -11.25 -19.84 54.39
N VAL A 604 -10.60 -18.70 54.25
CA VAL A 604 -9.24 -18.30 54.70
C VAL A 604 -8.02 -18.58 53.80
N ALA A 605 -7.51 -17.53 53.23
CA ALA A 605 -6.19 -16.90 53.27
C ALA A 605 -4.92 -17.74 53.11
N GLY A 606 -4.01 -17.20 52.24
CA GLY A 606 -2.58 -17.27 52.50
C GLY A 606 -1.67 -17.39 51.31
N GLY A 607 -0.91 -16.33 51.03
CA GLY A 607 0.49 -16.47 50.72
C GLY A 607 0.97 -16.39 49.29
N SER A 608 1.49 -15.25 48.99
CA SER A 608 2.42 -14.88 47.92
C SER A 608 3.52 -15.88 47.61
N THR A 609 3.83 -16.10 46.33
CA THR A 609 5.21 -16.03 45.81
C THR A 609 5.22 -15.84 44.30
N ARG A 610 5.93 -14.84 43.86
CA ARG A 610 6.24 -14.58 42.44
C ARG A 610 7.27 -15.59 41.97
N THR A 611 6.96 -16.32 40.91
CA THR A 611 7.99 -16.93 40.07
C THR A 611 7.66 -16.68 38.61
N ARG A 612 8.65 -16.10 37.96
CA ARG A 612 8.71 -15.77 36.54
C ARG A 612 8.96 -17.06 35.78
N GLY A 613 8.02 -17.51 34.97
CA GLY A 613 8.16 -18.74 34.19
C GLY A 613 7.46 -18.61 32.81
N GLY A 614 8.16 -19.03 31.82
CA GLY A 614 8.01 -18.85 30.39
C GLY A 614 6.65 -19.19 29.79
N PHE A 615 6.37 -18.50 28.73
CA PHE A 615 5.27 -18.69 27.81
C PHE A 615 5.44 -19.98 26.99
N GLY A 616 4.69 -21.02 27.35
CA GLY A 616 4.39 -22.15 26.50
C GLY A 616 3.07 -21.88 25.78
N GLY A 617 3.10 -21.52 24.47
CA GLY A 617 1.92 -21.38 23.66
C GLY A 617 1.35 -22.72 23.26
N ILE A 618 0.12 -23.04 23.69
CA ILE A 618 -0.67 -24.17 23.18
C ILE A 618 -1.27 -23.74 21.84
N GLY A 619 -0.81 -24.32 20.72
CA GLY A 619 -1.34 -24.17 19.39
C GLY A 619 -2.71 -24.81 19.27
N GLY A 620 -3.76 -23.99 19.12
CA GLY A 620 -5.10 -24.45 18.76
C GLY A 620 -5.18 -24.82 17.27
N ALA A 621 -5.37 -26.12 16.97
CA ALA A 621 -5.75 -26.59 15.64
C ALA A 621 -7.20 -26.19 15.36
N GLY A 622 -7.42 -25.33 14.34
CA GLY A 622 -8.76 -24.93 13.91
C GLY A 622 -8.77 -23.75 12.98
N GLY A 623 -8.08 -23.81 11.82
CA GLY A 623 -8.19 -22.84 10.74
C GLY A 623 -8.70 -23.54 9.47
N GLY A 624 -9.86 -23.12 8.96
CA GLY A 624 -10.42 -23.66 7.73
C GLY A 624 -9.49 -23.59 6.53
N ALA A 625 -9.67 -24.44 5.53
CA ALA A 625 -8.79 -24.72 4.39
C ALA A 625 -8.25 -23.50 3.62
N ALA A 626 -8.91 -22.34 3.66
CA ALA A 626 -8.46 -21.12 3.00
C ALA A 626 -7.38 -20.36 3.79
N GLY A 627 -7.29 -20.52 5.12
CA GLY A 627 -6.29 -19.85 5.96
C GLY A 627 -4.86 -20.35 5.75
N GLY A 628 -4.70 -21.62 5.41
CA GLY A 628 -3.40 -22.24 5.18
C GLY A 628 -2.68 -21.82 3.91
N LEU A 629 -3.40 -21.30 2.90
CA LEU A 629 -2.81 -20.83 1.64
C LEU A 629 -2.21 -19.42 1.73
N LEU A 630 -2.67 -18.61 2.67
CA LEU A 630 -2.28 -17.19 2.77
C LEU A 630 -1.33 -16.90 3.92
N ASN A 631 -1.15 -17.85 4.85
CA ASN A 631 -0.29 -17.70 6.02
C ASN A 631 0.87 -18.71 5.97
N ALA A 632 2.02 -18.29 6.52
CA ALA A 632 3.17 -19.16 6.67
C ALA A 632 2.92 -20.21 7.76
N SER A 633 3.53 -21.40 7.58
CA SER A 633 3.60 -22.43 8.60
C SER A 633 4.41 -21.95 9.82
N THR A 634 4.06 -22.41 11.00
CA THR A 634 4.82 -22.16 12.23
C THR A 634 5.32 -23.49 12.77
N PRO A 635 6.50 -23.98 12.32
CA PRO A 635 7.02 -25.27 12.73
C PRO A 635 7.46 -25.28 14.21
N GLY A 636 7.19 -26.40 14.90
CA GLY A 636 7.69 -26.61 16.26
C GLY A 636 9.19 -26.94 16.25
N LYS A 637 9.88 -26.72 17.38
CA LYS A 637 11.35 -26.89 17.52
C LYS A 637 11.85 -28.26 17.08
N GLN A 638 11.12 -29.35 17.32
CA GLN A 638 11.53 -30.69 16.91
C GLN A 638 11.52 -30.86 15.38
N LEU A 639 10.55 -30.24 14.71
CA LEU A 639 10.51 -30.26 13.25
C LEU A 639 11.63 -29.40 12.64
N VAL A 640 11.92 -28.24 13.24
CA VAL A 640 13.04 -27.41 12.82
C VAL A 640 14.36 -28.18 12.94
N ALA A 641 14.63 -28.79 14.11
CA ALA A 641 15.83 -29.61 14.32
C ALA A 641 15.92 -30.79 13.34
N LEU A 642 14.77 -31.39 12.99
CA LEU A 642 14.73 -32.47 11.98
C LEU A 642 15.13 -31.94 10.59
N LEU A 643 14.67 -30.75 10.20
CA LEU A 643 15.01 -30.14 8.90
C LEU A 643 16.47 -29.68 8.82
N GLU A 644 17.04 -29.22 9.94
CA GLU A 644 18.45 -28.83 10.04
C GLU A 644 19.39 -30.04 10.02
N ALA A 645 18.92 -31.22 10.47
CA ALA A 645 19.75 -32.41 10.59
C ALA A 645 20.20 -32.93 9.22
N GLY A 646 21.48 -32.82 8.92
CA GLY A 646 22.08 -33.27 7.66
C GLY A 646 21.70 -32.42 6.43
N ALA A 647 21.25 -31.20 6.62
CA ALA A 647 20.76 -30.30 5.59
C ALA A 647 21.72 -30.14 4.39
N GLY A 648 23.02 -30.05 4.63
CA GLY A 648 24.03 -29.87 3.59
C GLY A 648 24.17 -31.03 2.59
N ARG A 649 23.45 -32.15 2.78
CA ARG A 649 23.45 -33.30 1.87
C ARG A 649 22.41 -33.18 0.77
N TYR A 650 21.42 -32.28 0.94
CA TYR A 650 20.25 -32.18 0.08
C TYR A 650 20.18 -30.82 -0.58
N SER A 651 19.65 -30.76 -1.79
CA SER A 651 19.30 -29.49 -2.45
C SER A 651 18.14 -28.81 -1.71
N TRP A 652 17.19 -29.60 -1.20
CA TRP A 652 16.07 -29.14 -0.39
C TRP A 652 15.89 -30.06 0.82
N VAL A 653 15.87 -29.46 1.99
CA VAL A 653 15.64 -30.23 3.24
C VAL A 653 14.20 -30.74 3.34
N ALA A 654 13.28 -30.07 2.64
CA ALA A 654 11.89 -30.53 2.50
C ALA A 654 11.28 -30.00 1.21
N ALA A 655 10.16 -30.64 0.83
CA ALA A 655 9.23 -30.14 -0.17
C ALA A 655 7.82 -30.07 0.43
N THR A 656 7.03 -29.05 0.08
CA THR A 656 5.63 -28.92 0.46
C THR A 656 4.86 -28.13 -0.58
N THR A 657 3.54 -28.27 -0.61
CA THR A 657 2.68 -27.57 -1.57
C THR A 657 2.51 -26.10 -1.16
N GLY A 658 2.79 -25.18 -2.10
CA GLY A 658 2.60 -23.74 -1.96
C GLY A 658 3.71 -23.02 -1.22
N SER A 659 4.09 -21.86 -1.75
CA SER A 659 5.20 -21.06 -1.21
C SER A 659 4.93 -20.47 0.16
N ASN A 660 3.67 -20.15 0.50
CA ASN A 660 3.35 -19.66 1.85
C ASN A 660 3.62 -20.73 2.91
N SER A 661 3.23 -21.98 2.68
CA SER A 661 3.54 -23.09 3.58
C SER A 661 5.06 -23.32 3.67
N ALA A 662 5.74 -23.35 2.52
CA ALA A 662 7.19 -23.56 2.44
C ALA A 662 7.96 -22.45 3.16
N SER A 663 7.53 -21.19 3.08
CA SER A 663 8.21 -20.04 3.67
C SER A 663 8.41 -20.17 5.18
N GLY A 664 7.43 -20.70 5.90
CA GLY A 664 7.54 -20.89 7.35
C GLY A 664 8.60 -21.91 7.73
N TYR A 665 8.68 -23.02 7.01
CA TYR A 665 9.72 -24.04 7.23
C TYR A 665 11.09 -23.51 6.85
N GLN A 666 11.21 -22.83 5.70
CA GLN A 666 12.46 -22.27 5.21
C GLN A 666 13.01 -21.18 6.14
N LEU A 667 12.17 -20.24 6.59
CA LEU A 667 12.58 -19.16 7.49
C LEU A 667 12.98 -19.68 8.88
N ALA A 668 12.32 -20.74 9.37
CA ALA A 668 12.59 -21.30 10.68
C ALA A 668 13.85 -22.16 10.72
N SER A 669 14.08 -22.98 9.68
CA SER A 669 15.27 -23.84 9.59
C SER A 669 16.48 -23.11 9.00
N GLY A 670 16.26 -22.00 8.30
CA GLY A 670 17.34 -21.39 7.53
C GLY A 670 17.68 -22.13 6.24
N GLU A 671 17.09 -23.26 5.93
CA GLU A 671 17.47 -24.15 4.85
C GLU A 671 16.45 -24.14 3.68
N PRO A 672 16.87 -24.42 2.43
CA PRO A 672 15.99 -24.36 1.27
C PRO A 672 14.87 -25.39 1.34
N VAL A 673 13.63 -24.92 1.11
CA VAL A 673 12.43 -25.77 1.05
C VAL A 673 11.77 -25.60 -0.33
N MET A 674 11.55 -26.71 -1.04
CA MET A 674 10.91 -26.71 -2.35
C MET A 674 9.42 -26.35 -2.23
N ALA A 675 9.00 -25.29 -2.91
CA ALA A 675 7.61 -24.86 -2.98
C ALA A 675 6.90 -25.47 -4.21
N ILE A 676 6.31 -26.64 -4.06
CA ILE A 676 5.59 -27.34 -5.13
C ILE A 676 4.39 -26.50 -5.57
N GLY A 677 4.29 -26.22 -6.87
CA GLY A 677 3.19 -25.46 -7.45
C GLY A 677 3.24 -23.96 -7.17
N GLY A 678 4.36 -23.40 -6.70
CA GLY A 678 4.56 -21.96 -6.52
C GLY A 678 3.67 -21.34 -5.47
N PHE A 679 3.28 -20.04 -5.68
CA PHE A 679 2.58 -19.25 -4.67
C PHE A 679 1.24 -19.88 -4.24
N ASN A 680 0.42 -20.28 -5.21
CA ASN A 680 -0.91 -20.84 -4.98
C ASN A 680 -0.96 -22.38 -4.98
N GLY A 681 0.16 -23.06 -5.22
CA GLY A 681 0.18 -24.50 -5.42
C GLY A 681 -0.35 -24.94 -6.79
N THR A 682 -0.42 -24.04 -7.77
CA THR A 682 -1.06 -24.26 -9.08
C THR A 682 -0.09 -24.16 -10.26
N ASP A 683 1.13 -23.66 -10.05
CA ASP A 683 2.16 -23.64 -11.11
C ASP A 683 2.53 -25.08 -11.50
N PRO A 684 2.66 -25.39 -12.81
CA PRO A 684 2.94 -26.75 -13.28
C PRO A 684 4.42 -27.15 -13.07
N THR A 685 4.89 -27.04 -11.83
CA THR A 685 6.28 -27.35 -11.45
C THR A 685 6.42 -27.75 -9.97
N PRO A 686 7.21 -28.81 -9.65
CA PRO A 686 7.73 -29.76 -10.61
C PRO A 686 6.61 -30.65 -11.15
N THR A 687 6.78 -31.24 -12.35
CA THR A 687 5.94 -32.36 -12.76
C THR A 687 6.18 -33.57 -11.86
N LEU A 688 5.23 -34.52 -11.79
CA LEU A 688 5.44 -35.74 -11.00
C LEU A 688 6.76 -36.43 -11.38
N ALA A 689 7.04 -36.61 -12.67
CA ALA A 689 8.27 -37.25 -13.15
C ALA A 689 9.54 -36.49 -12.74
N GLN A 690 9.51 -35.16 -12.72
CA GLN A 690 10.64 -34.35 -12.22
C GLN A 690 10.82 -34.53 -10.72
N PHE A 691 9.73 -34.58 -9.96
CA PHE A 691 9.78 -34.79 -8.51
C PHE A 691 10.34 -36.17 -8.18
N GLU A 692 9.86 -37.24 -8.83
CA GLU A 692 10.39 -38.61 -8.70
C GLU A 692 11.89 -38.68 -8.99
N LYS A 693 12.33 -38.01 -10.07
CA LYS A 693 13.76 -37.91 -10.40
C LYS A 693 14.56 -37.23 -9.28
N TYR A 694 14.07 -36.11 -8.73
CA TYR A 694 14.77 -35.44 -7.63
C TYR A 694 14.85 -36.29 -6.37
N VAL A 695 13.84 -37.08 -6.08
CA VAL A 695 13.85 -38.04 -4.97
C VAL A 695 14.84 -39.18 -5.26
N ALA A 696 14.83 -39.74 -6.44
CA ALA A 696 15.78 -40.80 -6.84
C ALA A 696 17.25 -40.34 -6.83
N GLU A 697 17.48 -39.05 -7.14
CA GLU A 697 18.82 -38.41 -7.06
C GLU A 697 19.20 -38.03 -5.62
N GLY A 698 18.36 -38.28 -4.61
CA GLY A 698 18.61 -37.93 -3.22
C GLY A 698 18.67 -36.39 -2.97
N ARG A 699 18.01 -35.60 -3.79
CA ARG A 699 18.06 -34.13 -3.69
C ARG A 699 17.06 -33.55 -2.70
N ILE A 700 16.00 -34.29 -2.34
CA ILE A 700 14.95 -33.87 -1.39
C ILE A 700 14.95 -34.85 -0.21
N HIS A 701 15.06 -34.34 1.02
CA HIS A 701 15.05 -35.18 2.22
C HIS A 701 13.63 -35.55 2.64
N TYR A 702 12.80 -34.55 2.94
CA TYR A 702 11.45 -34.76 3.46
C TYR A 702 10.37 -34.23 2.50
N TYR A 703 9.18 -34.86 2.58
CA TYR A 703 7.95 -34.25 2.10
C TYR A 703 7.09 -33.92 3.30
N ILE A 704 6.63 -32.66 3.38
CA ILE A 704 5.73 -32.20 4.44
C ILE A 704 4.33 -32.08 3.85
N SER A 705 3.41 -32.89 4.37
CA SER A 705 2.00 -32.82 3.95
C SER A 705 1.42 -31.49 4.42
N GLY A 706 1.03 -30.63 3.48
CA GLY A 706 0.41 -29.35 3.80
C GLY A 706 -0.94 -29.56 4.46
N GLY A 707 -1.15 -28.99 5.63
CA GLY A 707 -2.42 -29.00 6.37
C GLY A 707 -3.52 -28.16 5.71
N GLY A 708 -3.59 -28.05 4.38
CA GLY A 708 -4.52 -27.21 3.65
C GLY A 708 -4.60 -27.47 2.14
N GLY A 709 -4.15 -28.62 1.67
CA GLY A 709 -4.29 -28.99 0.26
C GLY A 709 -5.73 -29.28 -0.14
N PHE A 710 -6.16 -28.75 -1.28
CA PHE A 710 -7.37 -29.17 -1.99
C PHE A 710 -7.23 -30.60 -2.56
N GLY A 711 -6.85 -31.56 -1.77
CA GLY A 711 -6.65 -32.93 -2.20
C GLY A 711 -6.97 -33.91 -1.09
N GLY A 712 -8.22 -34.41 -1.04
CA GLY A 712 -8.55 -35.59 -0.24
C GLY A 712 -9.62 -35.45 0.81
N GLY A 713 -10.64 -34.66 0.58
CA GLY A 713 -11.86 -34.70 1.37
C GLY A 713 -13.05 -34.50 0.43
N GLY A 714 -13.72 -35.59 0.06
CA GLY A 714 -14.85 -35.57 -0.89
C GLY A 714 -15.92 -34.57 -0.48
N PHE A 715 -16.07 -33.50 -1.24
CA PHE A 715 -17.31 -32.74 -1.28
C PHE A 715 -18.37 -33.60 -1.99
N ARG A 716 -19.02 -34.46 -1.21
CA ARG A 716 -20.28 -35.02 -1.63
C ARG A 716 -21.35 -33.94 -1.56
N GLY A 717 -21.76 -33.46 -2.71
CA GLY A 717 -23.08 -33.02 -3.05
C GLY A 717 -23.69 -31.88 -2.26
N GLY A 718 -23.51 -30.64 -2.76
CA GLY A 718 -24.43 -29.56 -2.56
C GLY A 718 -24.64 -28.89 -3.92
N GLY A 719 -25.74 -29.28 -4.62
CA GLY A 719 -26.01 -28.81 -5.97
C GLY A 719 -26.26 -27.34 -6.05
N PHE A 720 -25.53 -26.66 -6.91
CA PHE A 720 -25.94 -25.40 -7.52
C PHE A 720 -26.32 -25.68 -8.98
N GLY A 721 -27.56 -25.35 -9.27
CA GLY A 721 -28.24 -25.61 -10.51
C GLY A 721 -27.51 -25.07 -11.76
N GLY A 722 -27.61 -25.88 -12.81
CA GLY A 722 -26.89 -25.79 -14.03
C GLY A 722 -27.14 -24.52 -14.87
N VAL A 723 -26.09 -24.11 -15.53
CA VAL A 723 -26.16 -23.52 -16.86
C VAL A 723 -25.35 -24.43 -17.79
N ARG A 724 -26.04 -25.07 -18.73
CA ARG A 724 -25.46 -25.83 -19.84
C ARG A 724 -24.73 -24.84 -20.78
N GLY A 725 -23.43 -24.95 -20.89
CA GLY A 725 -22.63 -24.32 -21.93
C GLY A 725 -21.30 -25.06 -22.01
N GLY A 726 -21.19 -25.95 -23.03
CA GLY A 726 -20.18 -26.98 -23.13
C GLY A 726 -18.76 -26.46 -23.33
N THR A 727 -17.83 -27.18 -22.71
CA THR A 727 -16.66 -27.80 -23.35
C THR A 727 -16.16 -28.84 -22.36
N ARG A 728 -15.95 -30.07 -22.82
CA ARG A 728 -15.32 -31.15 -22.09
C ARG A 728 -13.90 -30.74 -21.75
N GLY A 729 -13.70 -30.13 -20.55
CA GLY A 729 -12.39 -29.94 -19.96
C GLY A 729 -11.93 -31.23 -19.29
N SER A 730 -10.82 -31.75 -19.73
CA SER A 730 -10.08 -32.85 -19.15
C SER A 730 -9.92 -32.65 -17.64
N THR A 731 -10.32 -33.64 -16.82
CA THR A 731 -10.00 -33.71 -15.38
C THR A 731 -8.53 -34.11 -15.22
N THR A 732 -7.60 -33.24 -15.60
CA THR A 732 -6.20 -33.43 -15.28
C THR A 732 -5.97 -33.07 -13.81
N THR A 733 -5.59 -34.07 -13.02
CA THR A 733 -5.13 -33.91 -11.64
C THR A 733 -3.93 -32.97 -11.63
N SER A 734 -3.88 -31.93 -10.76
CA SER A 734 -2.72 -31.03 -10.70
C SER A 734 -1.47 -31.81 -10.30
N ASP A 735 -0.29 -31.40 -10.81
CA ASP A 735 1.00 -32.02 -10.46
C ASP A 735 1.21 -32.07 -8.94
N ALA A 736 0.85 -31.03 -8.20
CA ALA A 736 0.94 -31.02 -6.75
C ALA A 736 0.09 -32.13 -6.09
N THR A 737 -1.10 -32.40 -6.62
CA THR A 737 -1.98 -33.49 -6.14
C THR A 737 -1.39 -34.86 -6.53
N ALA A 738 -0.87 -34.99 -7.74
CA ALA A 738 -0.24 -36.23 -8.21
C ALA A 738 1.00 -36.56 -7.35
N ILE A 739 1.84 -35.59 -7.05
CA ILE A 739 3.00 -35.72 -6.16
C ILE A 739 2.58 -36.13 -4.75
N SER A 740 1.58 -35.47 -4.18
CA SER A 740 1.07 -35.82 -2.85
C SER A 740 0.56 -37.27 -2.80
N THR A 741 -0.19 -37.70 -3.82
CA THR A 741 -0.71 -39.07 -3.94
C THR A 741 0.44 -40.08 -4.07
N TRP A 742 1.43 -39.79 -4.91
CA TRP A 742 2.59 -40.64 -5.08
C TRP A 742 3.40 -40.80 -3.79
N VAL A 743 3.68 -39.69 -3.07
CA VAL A 743 4.40 -39.73 -1.80
C VAL A 743 3.65 -40.56 -0.75
N THR A 744 2.34 -40.35 -0.62
CA THR A 744 1.55 -41.08 0.38
C THR A 744 1.43 -42.58 0.08
N SER A 745 1.56 -42.98 -1.17
CA SER A 745 1.56 -44.41 -1.55
C SER A 745 2.93 -45.09 -1.38
N HIS A 746 4.04 -44.36 -1.51
CA HIS A 746 5.39 -44.95 -1.55
C HIS A 746 6.17 -44.76 -0.23
N PHE A 747 5.79 -43.84 0.65
CA PHE A 747 6.55 -43.53 1.87
C PHE A 747 5.68 -43.65 3.12
N THR A 748 6.33 -43.89 4.26
CA THR A 748 5.65 -44.03 5.56
C THR A 748 5.48 -42.68 6.21
N ALA A 749 4.25 -42.36 6.66
CA ALA A 749 3.95 -41.14 7.37
C ALA A 749 4.53 -41.17 8.81
N LYS A 750 5.17 -40.08 9.22
CA LYS A 750 5.61 -39.83 10.60
C LYS A 750 5.03 -38.49 11.06
N THR A 751 4.48 -38.44 12.26
CA THR A 751 3.97 -37.19 12.83
C THR A 751 5.02 -36.56 13.74
N VAL A 752 5.41 -35.30 13.46
CA VAL A 752 6.35 -34.51 14.25
C VAL A 752 5.69 -33.18 14.62
N ASN A 753 5.49 -32.93 15.90
CA ASN A 753 4.75 -31.75 16.41
C ASN A 753 3.38 -31.52 15.75
N GLY A 754 2.63 -32.61 15.46
CA GLY A 754 1.31 -32.53 14.81
C GLY A 754 1.36 -32.32 13.30
N VAL A 755 2.54 -32.27 12.68
CA VAL A 755 2.75 -32.15 11.25
C VAL A 755 3.13 -33.51 10.66
N THR A 756 2.49 -33.92 9.57
CA THR A 756 2.79 -35.18 8.87
C THR A 756 3.98 -34.97 7.93
N VAL A 757 5.01 -35.78 8.13
CA VAL A 757 6.28 -35.75 7.39
C VAL A 757 6.54 -37.13 6.81
N TYR A 758 7.05 -37.19 5.60
CA TYR A 758 7.49 -38.41 4.92
C TYR A 758 8.99 -38.30 4.65
N ASP A 759 9.75 -39.30 5.06
CA ASP A 759 11.18 -39.41 4.76
C ASP A 759 11.36 -40.02 3.37
N LEU A 760 11.80 -39.20 2.43
CA LEU A 760 11.94 -39.62 1.02
C LEU A 760 13.22 -40.45 0.77
N THR A 761 14.04 -40.66 1.79
CA THR A 761 15.22 -41.55 1.71
C THR A 761 14.88 -43.00 2.14
N ALA A 762 13.70 -43.23 2.71
CA ALA A 762 13.26 -44.51 3.22
C ALA A 762 11.90 -44.93 2.61
N PRO A 763 11.88 -45.44 1.36
CA PRO A 763 10.63 -45.91 0.76
C PRO A 763 10.04 -47.10 1.54
N ARG A 764 8.74 -47.31 1.40
CA ARG A 764 8.09 -48.50 1.94
C ARG A 764 8.69 -49.73 1.28
N SER A 765 9.08 -50.69 2.09
CA SER A 765 9.49 -52.04 1.65
C SER A 765 8.36 -52.83 1.04
#